data_0acb780c96ec76983d93c56078977bc6
#
_entry.id   0acb780c96ec76983d93c56078977bc6
#
_cell.length_a   1.000
_cell.length_b   1.000
_cell.length_c   1.000
_cell.angle_alpha   90.00
_cell.angle_beta   90.00
_cell.angle_gamma   90.00
#
_symmetry.space_group_name_H-M   'P 1'
#
loop_
_entity.id
_entity.type
_entity.pdbx_description
1 polymer ?
#
loop_
_entity_poly.entity_id
_entity_poly.type
_entity_poly.pdbx_seq_one_letter_code
_entity_poly.pdbx_strand_id
1 'polypeptide(L)'
;MTKHDKPSAFSRRALLKGAMVVSVGAPLGLDTLLSMNAAQAQGTKPPLMPDQLSSYIAINADGTVSAFFGKMDMGHGLFVAIGQMVAEELDVPFKAVKVFMGDTATSVNQGGASGSTGIQLGGRQMRMAAAEARRVLLEMAAEKFGTPADQLIVVNGAVSAAFNRDKKTTYAELIGGRYFNVQLEWNKQWGNPLYAPGKAQPKPHTAHRIVGQPIKREDVAPKVFCQEDYCTDIKVPGMVHGRVIRPAVAGAVPVKVDESSIKDIPGVKVVWEKDFLGLVAEHEWNAVKAAEKLKVEWSNAAPSFPETAGIYDHIRKAPVRKRDEGKPVGNVDEAFRTAARIVEAEYEWPFQSHASMGPACALVEIKDGQATCWTGSQKSHFVRDGVAVMLGLPPEKVRAIWVPGPGAYGRNDAGDAAMDAAVLAKATGRPVRLQYTRDQGTGWDPKGPASIHRARAAIDASGNMIAYDFLSKGFSRIDVLMNESKAADTLAGHLLGAKLTVNDGFGVPAEVYEFASKRVAWETIGPLLERASPLRSAHLRDPVGPQIHFASESFMDEVAHAVGADPVEFRLRHLKAPRDIAVIKAAAERAGWQTRPSPRRDQTGDKVSGRGIAYSQRNGTICAVVAEVDVDRSTGKIWARKFTVAHDCGQIINPDGLVKCIEGNIVQGISRTLWEETTFDKQAVTSVDWITYPILDITETPETIDCVLINRPEAAPTGAGEPSIRPVAAAIANAIFDATGVRIRRVPFSPDRVKQALS
;
A
#
# COMPACT_ATOMS: atom_id res chain seq x y z
N MET A 1 -35.46 46.96 29.90
CA MET A 1 -34.18 47.64 29.52
C MET A 1 -33.05 46.88 30.20
N THR A 2 -32.47 45.89 29.52
CA THR A 2 -31.26 45.22 29.98
C THR A 2 -30.32 45.07 28.79
N LYS A 3 -29.13 45.68 28.94
CA LYS A 3 -28.06 45.69 27.94
C LYS A 3 -27.49 44.30 27.76
N HIS A 4 -27.45 43.83 26.50
CA HIS A 4 -26.67 42.69 26.12
C HIS A 4 -25.22 43.15 25.85
N ASP A 5 -24.28 42.62 26.66
CA ASP A 5 -22.86 42.71 26.43
C ASP A 5 -22.45 41.78 25.26
N LYS A 6 -21.76 42.37 24.26
CA LYS A 6 -21.12 41.62 23.18
C LYS A 6 -19.83 41.00 23.69
N PRO A 7 -19.51 39.74 23.37
CA PRO A 7 -18.21 39.16 23.70
C PRO A 7 -17.11 39.86 22.89
N SER A 8 -16.06 40.29 23.59
CA SER A 8 -14.86 40.92 23.02
C SER A 8 -14.13 39.96 22.06
N ALA A 9 -13.81 40.46 20.88
CA ALA A 9 -13.00 39.74 19.90
C ALA A 9 -11.57 39.54 20.42
N PHE A 10 -11.16 38.31 20.64
CA PHE A 10 -9.78 37.99 20.93
C PHE A 10 -8.90 38.28 19.70
N SER A 11 -7.93 39.19 19.87
CA SER A 11 -7.00 39.54 18.82
C SER A 11 -5.96 38.41 18.64
N ARG A 12 -5.60 38.09 17.40
CA ARG A 12 -4.55 37.12 17.05
C ARG A 12 -3.20 37.38 17.75
N ARG A 13 -2.94 38.62 18.18
CA ARG A 13 -1.73 39.01 18.94
C ARG A 13 -1.78 38.59 20.41
N ALA A 14 -2.96 38.41 20.99
CA ALA A 14 -3.11 37.94 22.37
C ALA A 14 -2.90 36.42 22.47
N LEU A 15 -3.26 35.67 21.41
CA LEU A 15 -3.01 34.22 21.33
C LEU A 15 -1.50 33.89 21.27
N LEU A 16 -0.70 34.76 20.63
CA LEU A 16 0.75 34.55 20.49
C LEU A 16 1.56 34.97 21.77
N LYS A 17 0.97 35.67 22.70
CA LYS A 17 1.64 36.06 23.95
C LYS A 17 1.27 35.20 25.17
N GLY A 18 0.28 34.30 25.03
CA GLY A 18 -0.17 33.38 26.09
C GLY A 18 0.32 31.95 25.91
N ALA A 19 1.06 31.67 24.89
CA ALA A 19 1.72 30.37 24.73
C ALA A 19 2.93 30.29 25.67
N MET A 20 2.65 30.00 26.94
CA MET A 20 3.64 29.42 27.82
C MET A 20 4.16 28.16 27.16
N VAL A 21 5.44 28.15 26.82
CA VAL A 21 6.18 27.02 26.27
C VAL A 21 6.06 25.87 27.25
N VAL A 22 5.06 25.03 27.06
CA VAL A 22 5.21 23.64 27.44
C VAL A 22 5.96 23.03 26.28
N SER A 23 7.25 22.86 26.43
CA SER A 23 8.10 22.07 25.53
C SER A 23 7.70 20.61 25.66
N VAL A 24 6.62 20.23 24.97
CA VAL A 24 6.27 18.84 24.76
C VAL A 24 6.41 18.58 23.26
N GLY A 25 7.43 17.82 22.92
CA GLY A 25 7.66 17.39 21.55
C GLY A 25 8.55 18.33 20.76
N ALA A 26 9.81 18.47 21.20
CA ALA A 26 10.86 18.65 20.21
C ALA A 26 10.73 17.47 19.21
N PRO A 27 10.82 17.71 17.87
CA PRO A 27 11.04 16.61 16.96
C PRO A 27 12.17 15.80 17.57
N LEU A 28 12.03 14.47 17.66
CA LEU A 28 13.11 13.59 18.05
C LEU A 28 14.20 13.76 17.00
N GLY A 29 14.92 14.84 17.08
CA GLY A 29 16.08 15.13 16.28
C GLY A 29 17.09 14.01 16.52
N LEU A 30 17.96 13.79 15.56
CA LEU A 30 19.07 12.86 15.62
C LEU A 30 19.78 12.88 17.00
N ASP A 31 19.90 14.07 17.61
CA ASP A 31 20.53 14.28 18.90
C ASP A 31 19.77 13.64 20.06
N THR A 32 18.43 13.54 20.01
CA THR A 32 17.66 12.89 21.06
C THR A 32 17.78 11.37 20.98
N LEU A 33 17.83 10.78 19.78
CA LEU A 33 18.12 9.36 19.59
C LEU A 33 19.58 9.05 19.93
N LEU A 34 20.51 9.93 19.60
CA LEU A 34 21.93 9.79 19.95
C LEU A 34 22.18 10.12 21.43
N SER A 35 21.51 11.09 22.03
CA SER A 35 21.68 11.44 23.44
C SER A 35 21.02 10.43 24.39
N MET A 36 19.93 9.79 24.02
CA MET A 36 19.41 8.64 24.79
C MET A 36 20.37 7.44 24.76
N ASN A 37 21.23 7.32 23.75
CA ASN A 37 22.25 6.27 23.65
C ASN A 37 23.57 6.63 24.35
N ALA A 38 23.90 7.90 24.58
CA ALA A 38 25.23 8.31 25.03
C ALA A 38 25.41 8.29 26.54
N ALA A 39 24.33 8.33 27.35
CA ALA A 39 24.47 8.58 28.78
C ALA A 39 24.52 7.31 29.67
N GLN A 40 24.17 6.10 29.19
CA GLN A 40 24.04 4.92 30.06
C GLN A 40 24.42 3.57 29.44
N ALA A 41 25.02 3.50 28.23
CA ALA A 41 25.41 2.21 27.68
C ALA A 41 26.73 1.70 28.26
N GLN A 42 26.67 0.87 29.28
CA GLN A 42 27.79 0.01 29.68
C GLN A 42 27.95 -1.16 28.68
N GLY A 43 28.35 -0.85 27.43
CA GLY A 43 28.61 -1.84 26.40
C GLY A 43 28.44 -1.26 25.00
N THR A 44 29.25 -1.71 24.05
CA THR A 44 29.12 -1.33 22.62
C THR A 44 27.88 -1.99 22.07
N LYS A 45 27.02 -1.20 21.38
CA LYS A 45 25.86 -1.75 20.66
C LYS A 45 26.35 -2.76 19.62
N PRO A 46 25.82 -4.01 19.60
CA PRO A 46 26.14 -4.95 18.54
C PRO A 46 25.81 -4.38 17.14
N PRO A 47 26.51 -4.83 16.09
CA PRO A 47 26.20 -4.43 14.73
C PRO A 47 24.73 -4.67 14.39
N LEU A 48 24.16 -3.79 13.56
CA LEU A 48 22.80 -3.96 13.05
C LEU A 48 22.76 -5.09 12.01
N MET A 49 22.48 -6.31 12.47
CA MET A 49 22.46 -7.52 11.65
C MET A 49 21.21 -8.36 11.95
N PRO A 50 20.68 -9.08 10.95
CA PRO A 50 19.48 -9.90 11.14
C PRO A 50 19.62 -11.04 12.15
N ASP A 51 20.84 -11.48 12.41
CA ASP A 51 21.14 -12.51 13.40
C ASP A 51 21.40 -11.97 14.82
N GLN A 52 21.24 -10.65 15.04
CA GLN A 52 21.40 -10.04 16.37
C GLN A 52 20.06 -9.70 17.00
N LEU A 53 19.76 -10.24 18.17
CA LEU A 53 18.50 -9.98 18.89
C LEU A 53 18.31 -8.49 19.19
N SER A 54 19.38 -7.77 19.52
CA SER A 54 19.37 -6.31 19.77
C SER A 54 19.02 -5.48 18.55
N SER A 55 19.00 -6.07 17.35
CA SER A 55 18.50 -5.42 16.12
C SER A 55 16.98 -5.34 16.06
N TYR A 56 16.26 -6.02 16.93
CA TYR A 56 14.79 -6.06 16.98
C TYR A 56 14.22 -5.53 18.28
N ILE A 57 14.84 -5.84 19.43
CA ILE A 57 14.30 -5.54 20.76
C ILE A 57 15.40 -4.94 21.65
N ALA A 58 15.04 -3.88 22.36
CA ALA A 58 15.84 -3.36 23.47
C ALA A 58 14.95 -3.05 24.69
N ILE A 59 15.45 -3.29 25.88
CA ILE A 59 14.82 -2.90 27.14
C ILE A 59 15.51 -1.62 27.64
N ASN A 60 14.73 -0.57 27.82
CA ASN A 60 15.24 0.73 28.28
C ASN A 60 15.37 0.76 29.82
N ALA A 61 16.17 1.70 30.31
CA ALA A 61 16.43 1.84 31.76
C ALA A 61 15.16 2.18 32.56
N ASP A 62 14.17 2.83 31.94
CA ASP A 62 12.87 3.14 32.54
C ASP A 62 11.86 1.97 32.49
N GLY A 63 12.27 0.81 31.97
CA GLY A 63 11.44 -0.37 31.83
C GLY A 63 10.59 -0.40 30.54
N THR A 64 10.65 0.63 29.71
CA THR A 64 10.00 0.61 28.40
C THR A 64 10.76 -0.29 27.43
N VAL A 65 10.08 -0.70 26.34
CA VAL A 65 10.63 -1.58 25.31
C VAL A 65 10.69 -0.83 23.99
N SER A 66 11.87 -0.80 23.38
CA SER A 66 12.04 -0.34 21.99
C SER A 66 11.99 -1.53 21.05
N ALA A 67 11.04 -1.52 20.12
CA ALA A 67 10.89 -2.51 19.07
C ALA A 67 11.30 -1.88 17.72
N PHE A 68 12.34 -2.42 17.07
CA PHE A 68 12.89 -1.89 15.84
C PHE A 68 12.36 -2.71 14.66
N PHE A 69 11.53 -2.10 13.83
CA PHE A 69 10.81 -2.76 12.76
C PHE A 69 11.19 -2.19 11.39
N GLY A 70 11.70 -3.04 10.50
CA GLY A 70 12.25 -2.64 9.21
C GLY A 70 11.23 -2.31 8.13
N LYS A 71 9.92 -2.42 8.43
CA LYS A 71 8.84 -1.98 7.54
C LYS A 71 8.25 -0.66 8.03
N MET A 72 7.36 -0.07 7.25
CA MET A 72 6.76 1.25 7.49
C MET A 72 5.26 1.15 7.74
N ASP A 73 4.71 2.12 8.44
CA ASP A 73 3.26 2.31 8.55
C ASP A 73 2.77 3.27 7.48
N MET A 74 1.96 2.76 6.54
CA MET A 74 1.41 3.55 5.46
C MET A 74 -0.03 4.05 5.76
N GLY A 75 -0.32 4.31 7.04
CA GLY A 75 -1.61 4.77 7.51
C GLY A 75 -2.57 3.66 7.95
N HIS A 76 -2.13 2.41 7.96
CA HIS A 76 -2.97 1.24 8.32
C HIS A 76 -2.81 0.78 9.78
N GLY A 77 -2.06 1.51 10.61
CA GLY A 77 -1.91 1.22 12.03
C GLY A 77 -1.06 -0.01 12.34
N LEU A 78 -0.12 -0.37 11.46
CA LEU A 78 0.72 -1.55 11.61
C LEU A 78 1.57 -1.51 12.89
N PHE A 79 2.03 -0.31 13.31
CA PHE A 79 2.80 -0.14 14.54
C PHE A 79 2.04 -0.60 15.77
N VAL A 80 0.70 -0.42 15.82
CA VAL A 80 -0.14 -0.90 16.94
C VAL A 80 -0.11 -2.42 16.99
N ALA A 81 -0.35 -3.09 15.85
CA ALA A 81 -0.34 -4.55 15.80
C ALA A 81 1.03 -5.15 16.17
N ILE A 82 2.13 -4.55 15.69
CA ILE A 82 3.49 -4.97 16.06
C ILE A 82 3.73 -4.75 17.56
N GLY A 83 3.31 -3.59 18.09
CA GLY A 83 3.38 -3.31 19.53
C GLY A 83 2.61 -4.31 20.37
N GLN A 84 1.41 -4.73 19.94
CA GLN A 84 0.64 -5.79 20.61
C GLN A 84 1.37 -7.13 20.61
N MET A 85 1.95 -7.54 19.48
CA MET A 85 2.67 -8.81 19.38
C MET A 85 3.91 -8.82 20.28
N VAL A 86 4.65 -7.71 20.34
CA VAL A 86 5.84 -7.58 21.21
C VAL A 86 5.45 -7.54 22.68
N ALA A 87 4.43 -6.75 23.04
CA ALA A 87 3.93 -6.65 24.41
C ALA A 87 3.40 -7.99 24.93
N GLU A 88 2.69 -8.75 24.09
CA GLU A 88 2.19 -10.08 24.40
C GLU A 88 3.33 -11.02 24.78
N GLU A 89 4.36 -11.14 23.95
CA GLU A 89 5.46 -12.07 24.18
C GLU A 89 6.28 -11.71 25.41
N LEU A 90 6.48 -10.41 25.68
CA LEU A 90 7.28 -9.93 26.81
C LEU A 90 6.52 -9.83 28.14
N ASP A 91 5.21 -10.05 28.18
CA ASP A 91 4.36 -9.80 29.36
C ASP A 91 4.49 -8.37 29.90
N VAL A 92 4.53 -7.37 29.00
CA VAL A 92 4.56 -5.95 29.36
C VAL A 92 3.28 -5.26 28.93
N PRO A 93 2.88 -4.14 29.56
CA PRO A 93 1.75 -3.35 29.08
C PRO A 93 2.00 -2.85 27.66
N PHE A 94 0.96 -2.82 26.81
CA PHE A 94 1.07 -2.31 25.43
C PHE A 94 1.73 -0.91 25.38
N LYS A 95 1.35 -0.01 26.27
CA LYS A 95 1.89 1.36 26.36
C LYS A 95 3.39 1.42 26.71
N ALA A 96 3.96 0.34 27.23
CA ALA A 96 5.40 0.27 27.49
C ALA A 96 6.21 -0.03 26.21
N VAL A 97 5.58 -0.42 25.10
CA VAL A 97 6.26 -0.76 23.85
C VAL A 97 6.22 0.42 22.89
N LYS A 98 7.38 0.89 22.47
CA LYS A 98 7.53 1.89 21.40
C LYS A 98 8.09 1.22 20.14
N VAL A 99 7.37 1.31 19.04
CA VAL A 99 7.77 0.73 17.74
C VAL A 99 8.43 1.78 16.88
N PHE A 100 9.69 1.57 16.52
CA PHE A 100 10.45 2.41 15.59
C PHE A 100 10.43 1.75 14.21
N MET A 101 10.08 2.49 13.17
CA MET A 101 9.82 1.94 11.85
C MET A 101 10.64 2.62 10.76
N GLY A 102 11.12 1.82 9.80
CA GLY A 102 11.61 2.30 8.52
C GLY A 102 12.86 3.20 8.52
N ASP A 103 13.64 3.19 9.59
CA ASP A 103 14.95 3.86 9.64
C ASP A 103 16.06 2.83 9.44
N THR A 104 16.83 3.00 8.37
CA THR A 104 17.88 2.05 7.97
C THR A 104 19.10 2.04 8.89
N ALA A 105 19.22 3.00 9.79
CA ALA A 105 20.27 3.01 10.82
C ALA A 105 19.88 2.25 12.09
N THR A 106 18.58 1.98 12.31
CA THR A 106 18.09 1.37 13.55
C THR A 106 17.37 0.04 13.35
N SER A 107 16.92 -0.26 12.13
CA SER A 107 16.18 -1.48 11.81
C SER A 107 16.81 -2.24 10.63
N VAL A 108 16.75 -3.56 10.67
CA VAL A 108 17.19 -4.43 9.58
C VAL A 108 16.17 -4.42 8.43
N ASN A 109 16.64 -4.70 7.22
CA ASN A 109 15.75 -4.80 6.06
C ASN A 109 14.83 -6.03 6.16
N GLN A 110 13.58 -5.82 6.54
CA GLN A 110 12.49 -6.82 6.56
C GLN A 110 11.59 -6.72 5.30
N GLY A 111 12.02 -6.00 4.26
CA GLY A 111 11.24 -5.65 3.08
C GLY A 111 10.38 -4.39 3.28
N GLY A 112 9.72 -3.96 2.21
CA GLY A 112 8.82 -2.82 2.27
C GLY A 112 7.46 -3.13 2.92
N ALA A 113 6.67 -2.10 3.17
CA ALA A 113 5.24 -2.23 3.48
C ALA A 113 4.49 -2.57 2.19
N SER A 114 4.62 -3.81 1.71
CA SER A 114 4.10 -4.28 0.42
C SER A 114 3.62 -5.72 0.49
N GLY A 115 2.72 -6.10 -0.42
CA GLY A 115 2.19 -7.47 -0.54
C GLY A 115 1.41 -7.95 0.69
N SER A 116 0.93 -7.03 1.53
CA SER A 116 0.24 -7.32 2.80
C SER A 116 1.09 -8.13 3.80
N THR A 117 2.44 -8.04 3.71
CA THR A 117 3.38 -8.87 4.49
C THR A 117 3.76 -8.30 5.86
N GLY A 118 3.15 -7.18 6.28
CA GLY A 118 3.48 -6.48 7.53
C GLY A 118 3.38 -7.40 8.75
N ILE A 119 2.21 -7.96 9.02
CA ILE A 119 1.97 -8.90 10.12
C ILE A 119 2.46 -10.30 9.75
N GLN A 120 2.11 -10.81 8.57
CA GLN A 120 2.37 -12.18 8.16
C GLN A 120 3.86 -12.57 8.21
N LEU A 121 4.74 -11.73 7.72
CA LEU A 121 6.19 -11.99 7.67
C LEU A 121 6.96 -11.15 8.69
N GLY A 122 6.80 -9.82 8.64
CA GLY A 122 7.51 -8.92 9.54
C GLY A 122 7.10 -9.11 11.01
N GLY A 123 5.80 -9.17 11.28
CA GLY A 123 5.27 -9.39 12.62
C GLY A 123 5.68 -10.73 13.22
N ARG A 124 5.71 -11.79 12.40
CA ARG A 124 6.23 -13.10 12.83
C ARG A 124 7.66 -13.00 13.33
N GLN A 125 8.53 -12.26 12.63
CA GLN A 125 9.92 -12.07 13.05
C GLN A 125 10.02 -11.28 14.36
N MET A 126 9.23 -10.22 14.52
CA MET A 126 9.20 -9.42 15.75
C MET A 126 8.71 -10.24 16.95
N ARG A 127 7.71 -11.10 16.72
CA ARG A 127 7.17 -11.99 17.73
C ARG A 127 8.22 -13.02 18.20
N MET A 128 8.95 -13.64 17.27
CA MET A 128 10.05 -14.56 17.60
C MET A 128 11.16 -13.86 18.37
N ALA A 129 11.54 -12.65 17.96
CA ALA A 129 12.56 -11.87 18.66
C ALA A 129 12.13 -11.49 20.09
N ALA A 130 10.87 -11.11 20.28
CA ALA A 130 10.32 -10.78 21.61
C ALA A 130 10.25 -12.03 22.53
N ALA A 131 9.86 -13.19 21.98
CA ALA A 131 9.88 -14.45 22.71
C ALA A 131 11.30 -14.84 23.16
N GLU A 132 12.29 -14.68 22.28
CA GLU A 132 13.70 -14.93 22.61
C GLU A 132 14.22 -13.94 23.65
N ALA A 133 13.88 -12.65 23.55
CA ALA A 133 14.23 -11.67 24.57
C ALA A 133 13.65 -12.03 25.94
N ARG A 134 12.39 -12.47 25.98
CA ARG A 134 11.76 -12.96 27.21
C ARG A 134 12.50 -14.16 27.79
N ARG A 135 12.87 -15.15 26.97
CA ARG A 135 13.62 -16.32 27.39
C ARG A 135 14.93 -15.91 28.08
N VAL A 136 15.72 -15.04 27.43
CA VAL A 136 17.00 -14.56 27.96
C VAL A 136 16.82 -13.81 29.27
N LEU A 137 15.82 -12.95 29.39
CA LEU A 137 15.52 -12.21 30.63
C LEU A 137 15.10 -13.15 31.77
N LEU A 138 14.36 -14.21 31.46
CA LEU A 138 14.00 -15.23 32.46
C LEU A 138 15.21 -16.07 32.92
N GLU A 139 16.14 -16.38 32.02
CA GLU A 139 17.40 -17.06 32.39
C GLU A 139 18.26 -16.19 33.32
N MET A 140 18.36 -14.88 33.01
CA MET A 140 19.06 -13.94 33.89
C MET A 140 18.40 -13.85 35.28
N ALA A 141 17.05 -13.86 35.34
CA ALA A 141 16.33 -13.87 36.61
C ALA A 141 16.47 -15.20 37.35
N ALA A 142 16.48 -16.31 36.63
CA ALA A 142 16.71 -17.67 37.21
C ALA A 142 18.06 -17.76 37.87
N GLU A 143 19.11 -17.27 37.23
CA GLU A 143 20.46 -17.17 37.80
C GLU A 143 20.47 -16.27 39.05
N LYS A 144 19.89 -15.05 38.94
CA LYS A 144 19.83 -14.09 40.07
C LYS A 144 19.11 -14.64 41.29
N PHE A 145 18.06 -15.45 41.10
CA PHE A 145 17.21 -15.96 42.18
C PHE A 145 17.61 -17.35 42.64
N GLY A 146 18.47 -18.06 41.90
CA GLY A 146 18.73 -19.48 42.12
C GLY A 146 17.44 -20.31 41.99
N THR A 147 16.59 -20.00 41.03
CA THR A 147 15.27 -20.60 40.82
C THR A 147 15.09 -20.94 39.33
N PRO A 148 14.68 -22.17 38.98
CA PRO A 148 14.47 -22.53 37.57
C PRO A 148 13.53 -21.55 36.82
N ALA A 149 13.83 -21.31 35.54
CA ALA A 149 13.09 -20.31 34.74
C ALA A 149 11.60 -20.64 34.58
N ASP A 150 11.23 -21.91 34.56
CA ASP A 150 9.85 -22.40 34.50
C ASP A 150 9.04 -22.15 35.79
N GLN A 151 9.71 -21.84 36.89
CA GLN A 151 9.12 -21.44 38.17
C GLN A 151 9.09 -19.90 38.34
N LEU A 152 9.34 -19.14 37.30
CA LEU A 152 9.26 -17.68 37.29
C LEU A 152 7.96 -17.21 36.65
N ILE A 153 7.42 -16.17 37.25
CA ILE A 153 6.20 -15.49 36.75
C ILE A 153 6.57 -14.07 36.33
N VAL A 154 6.05 -13.64 35.19
CA VAL A 154 6.21 -12.26 34.70
C VAL A 154 4.86 -11.56 34.72
N VAL A 155 4.83 -10.38 35.31
CA VAL A 155 3.65 -9.50 35.29
C VAL A 155 4.14 -8.07 35.05
N ASN A 156 3.72 -7.47 33.95
CA ASN A 156 4.06 -6.11 33.55
C ASN A 156 5.59 -5.86 33.54
N GLY A 157 6.38 -6.82 33.05
CA GLY A 157 7.85 -6.72 32.97
C GLY A 157 8.57 -6.90 34.32
N ALA A 158 7.85 -7.21 35.40
CA ALA A 158 8.40 -7.60 36.68
C ALA A 158 8.42 -9.13 36.79
N VAL A 159 9.57 -9.69 37.09
CA VAL A 159 9.81 -11.13 37.27
C VAL A 159 9.81 -11.45 38.75
N SER A 160 9.10 -12.50 39.16
CA SER A 160 9.12 -13.02 40.53
C SER A 160 9.11 -14.54 40.53
N ALA A 161 9.64 -15.14 41.61
CA ALA A 161 9.54 -16.58 41.80
C ALA A 161 8.12 -16.98 42.21
N ALA A 162 7.55 -18.03 41.60
CA ALA A 162 6.17 -18.47 41.82
C ALA A 162 5.86 -18.77 43.29
N PHE A 163 6.83 -19.36 44.03
CA PHE A 163 6.68 -19.78 45.41
C PHE A 163 7.29 -18.81 46.42
N ASN A 164 7.98 -17.76 45.98
CA ASN A 164 8.55 -16.73 46.83
C ASN A 164 8.50 -15.37 46.12
N ARG A 165 7.39 -14.64 46.34
CA ARG A 165 7.16 -13.34 45.69
C ARG A 165 8.07 -12.20 46.20
N ASP A 166 8.81 -12.38 47.27
CA ASP A 166 9.79 -11.43 47.75
C ASP A 166 11.06 -11.44 46.86
N LYS A 167 11.32 -12.56 46.19
CA LYS A 167 12.30 -12.63 45.10
C LYS A 167 11.68 -12.01 43.84
N LYS A 168 11.90 -10.73 43.63
CA LYS A 168 11.41 -9.99 42.47
C LYS A 168 12.49 -9.11 41.84
N THR A 169 12.38 -8.87 40.54
CA THR A 169 13.24 -7.95 39.77
C THR A 169 12.49 -7.49 38.55
N THR A 170 12.99 -6.48 37.86
CA THR A 170 12.40 -5.97 36.60
C THR A 170 13.30 -6.30 35.41
N TYR A 171 12.78 -6.27 34.23
CA TYR A 171 13.57 -6.41 33.00
C TYR A 171 14.66 -5.34 32.90
N ALA A 172 14.35 -4.09 33.27
CA ALA A 172 15.33 -3.00 33.31
C ALA A 172 16.50 -3.29 34.24
N GLU A 173 16.23 -3.79 35.47
CA GLU A 173 17.27 -4.16 36.43
C GLU A 173 18.10 -5.35 35.94
N LEU A 174 17.49 -6.34 35.28
CA LEU A 174 18.19 -7.51 34.75
C LEU A 174 19.15 -7.12 33.64
N ILE A 175 18.67 -6.35 32.64
CA ILE A 175 19.52 -5.95 31.50
C ILE A 175 20.56 -4.89 31.90
N GLY A 176 20.26 -4.03 32.90
CA GLY A 176 21.17 -3.05 33.45
C GLY A 176 21.76 -2.08 32.43
N GLY A 177 20.95 -1.61 31.50
CA GLY A 177 21.37 -0.69 30.41
C GLY A 177 22.20 -1.32 29.29
N ARG A 178 22.39 -2.65 29.32
CA ARG A 178 23.12 -3.39 28.28
C ARG A 178 22.22 -3.72 27.09
N TYR A 179 22.83 -4.07 25.96
CA TYR A 179 22.14 -4.66 24.81
C TYR A 179 22.10 -6.19 24.95
N PHE A 180 21.10 -6.83 24.34
CA PHE A 180 21.11 -8.27 24.16
C PHE A 180 22.28 -8.66 23.24
N ASN A 181 23.18 -9.48 23.74
CA ASN A 181 24.26 -10.09 22.96
C ASN A 181 23.90 -11.55 22.68
N VAL A 182 22.86 -11.73 21.84
CA VAL A 182 22.30 -13.04 21.52
C VAL A 182 22.23 -13.18 20.02
N GLN A 183 22.81 -14.24 19.51
CA GLN A 183 22.79 -14.57 18.08
C GLN A 183 21.58 -15.44 17.75
N LEU A 184 20.87 -15.07 16.68
CA LEU A 184 19.73 -15.78 16.12
C LEU A 184 20.17 -16.63 14.90
N GLU A 185 19.42 -17.67 14.60
CA GLU A 185 19.63 -18.51 13.42
C GLU A 185 19.08 -17.84 12.17
N TRP A 186 19.90 -17.03 11.49
CA TRP A 186 19.48 -16.30 10.30
C TRP A 186 19.64 -17.15 9.03
N ASN A 187 18.56 -17.16 8.19
CA ASN A 187 18.54 -17.85 6.89
C ASN A 187 19.35 -17.16 5.78
N LYS A 188 20.13 -16.13 6.07
CA LYS A 188 20.96 -15.33 5.15
C LYS A 188 20.16 -14.60 4.06
N GLN A 189 18.85 -14.40 4.22
CA GLN A 189 18.00 -13.67 3.30
C GLN A 189 17.54 -12.35 3.90
N TRP A 190 17.57 -11.31 3.08
CA TRP A 190 17.07 -9.98 3.41
C TRP A 190 15.66 -9.75 2.84
N GLY A 191 14.93 -8.83 3.41
CA GLY A 191 13.61 -8.46 2.92
C GLY A 191 12.49 -9.35 3.46
N ASN A 192 11.45 -9.58 2.66
CA ASN A 192 10.31 -10.40 3.07
C ASN A 192 10.66 -11.84 3.47
N PRO A 193 11.60 -12.53 2.82
CA PRO A 193 11.97 -13.89 3.22
C PRO A 193 12.88 -13.96 4.46
N LEU A 194 13.25 -12.84 5.07
CA LEU A 194 14.06 -12.82 6.29
C LEU A 194 13.40 -13.68 7.38
N TYR A 195 14.18 -14.61 7.90
CA TYR A 195 13.79 -15.50 8.99
C TYR A 195 14.99 -15.73 9.91
N ALA A 196 14.87 -15.30 11.16
CA ALA A 196 15.93 -15.38 12.17
C ALA A 196 15.32 -15.77 13.53
N PRO A 197 15.00 -17.07 13.74
CA PRO A 197 14.46 -17.55 14.99
C PRO A 197 15.55 -17.61 16.08
N GLY A 198 15.11 -17.45 17.33
CA GLY A 198 15.87 -17.83 18.51
C GLY A 198 15.55 -19.26 18.95
N LYS A 199 15.91 -19.60 20.19
CA LYS A 199 15.58 -20.88 20.81
C LYS A 199 14.16 -20.93 21.37
N ALA A 200 13.59 -19.77 21.68
CA ALA A 200 12.25 -19.67 22.24
C ALA A 200 11.16 -19.90 21.21
N GLN A 201 10.10 -20.57 21.63
CA GLN A 201 8.84 -20.61 20.87
C GLN A 201 7.94 -19.45 21.32
N PRO A 202 7.26 -18.76 20.40
CA PRO A 202 6.23 -17.79 20.74
C PRO A 202 5.10 -18.42 21.56
N LYS A 203 4.43 -17.60 22.39
CA LYS A 203 3.30 -18.05 23.20
C LYS A 203 2.19 -18.66 22.33
N PRO A 204 1.52 -19.73 22.79
CA PRO A 204 0.34 -20.25 22.12
C PRO A 204 -0.80 -19.23 22.18
N HIS A 205 -1.69 -19.26 21.19
CA HIS A 205 -2.83 -18.33 21.13
C HIS A 205 -3.73 -18.37 22.37
N THR A 206 -3.81 -19.50 23.04
CA THR A 206 -4.58 -19.68 24.29
C THR A 206 -4.03 -18.88 25.48
N ALA A 207 -2.78 -18.41 25.40
CA ALA A 207 -2.13 -17.58 26.42
C ALA A 207 -2.20 -16.07 26.09
N HIS A 208 -2.78 -15.68 24.94
CA HIS A 208 -2.86 -14.30 24.54
C HIS A 208 -3.84 -13.48 25.38
N ARG A 209 -3.42 -12.26 25.74
CA ARG A 209 -4.22 -11.30 26.53
C ARG A 209 -4.29 -9.93 25.86
N ILE A 210 -3.31 -9.59 25.04
CA ILE A 210 -3.14 -8.28 24.35
C ILE A 210 -3.43 -8.44 22.86
N VAL A 211 -2.92 -9.49 22.24
CA VAL A 211 -3.25 -9.86 20.86
C VAL A 211 -4.75 -10.23 20.78
N GLY A 212 -5.45 -9.67 19.78
CA GLY A 212 -6.90 -9.81 19.63
C GLY A 212 -7.72 -8.71 20.28
N GLN A 213 -7.10 -7.82 21.06
CA GLN A 213 -7.80 -6.68 21.67
C GLN A 213 -7.91 -5.49 20.71
N PRO A 214 -9.02 -4.73 20.73
CA PRO A 214 -9.24 -3.58 19.85
C PRO A 214 -8.51 -2.33 20.37
N ILE A 215 -7.18 -2.29 20.20
CA ILE A 215 -6.38 -1.13 20.62
C ILE A 215 -6.44 -0.06 19.53
N LYS A 216 -6.84 1.14 19.92
CA LYS A 216 -6.96 2.29 19.02
C LYS A 216 -5.60 2.90 18.68
N ARG A 217 -5.53 3.52 17.51
CA ARG A 217 -4.36 4.28 17.06
C ARG A 217 -4.23 5.59 17.83
N GLU A 218 -3.03 5.86 18.33
CA GLU A 218 -2.70 7.10 19.01
C GLU A 218 -2.15 8.18 18.07
N ASP A 219 -1.74 7.83 16.86
CA ASP A 219 -1.15 8.74 15.86
C ASP A 219 -2.17 9.58 15.07
N VAL A 220 -3.46 9.25 15.16
CA VAL A 220 -4.50 9.95 14.37
C VAL A 220 -4.70 11.38 14.87
N ALA A 221 -4.83 11.59 16.17
CA ALA A 221 -5.03 12.93 16.74
C ALA A 221 -3.83 13.86 16.47
N PRO A 222 -2.56 13.48 16.70
CA PRO A 222 -1.41 14.29 16.31
C PRO A 222 -1.40 14.68 14.82
N LYS A 223 -1.78 13.80 13.92
CA LYS A 223 -1.87 14.08 12.48
C LYS A 223 -2.96 15.11 12.17
N VAL A 224 -4.14 14.96 12.75
CA VAL A 224 -5.28 15.87 12.55
C VAL A 224 -4.96 17.28 13.11
N PHE A 225 -4.23 17.37 14.22
CA PHE A 225 -3.88 18.64 14.86
C PHE A 225 -2.52 19.20 14.41
N CYS A 226 -1.94 18.69 13.32
CA CYS A 226 -0.64 19.14 12.77
C CYS A 226 0.50 19.09 13.82
N GLN A 227 0.51 18.08 14.66
CA GLN A 227 1.52 17.82 15.69
C GLN A 227 2.54 16.77 15.26
N GLU A 228 2.34 16.15 14.11
CA GLU A 228 3.26 15.18 13.50
C GLU A 228 3.79 15.74 12.19
N ASP A 229 5.12 15.72 12.03
CA ASP A 229 5.77 16.18 10.81
C ASP A 229 5.61 15.15 9.69
N TYR A 230 5.15 15.63 8.55
CA TYR A 230 5.19 14.89 7.29
C TYR A 230 6.50 15.15 6.54
N CYS A 231 6.76 14.41 5.50
CA CYS A 231 7.95 14.59 4.67
C CYS A 231 8.09 16.04 4.15
N THR A 232 6.97 16.71 3.90
CA THR A 232 6.89 18.12 3.50
C THR A 232 7.26 19.11 4.59
N ASP A 233 7.27 18.68 5.85
CA ASP A 233 7.50 19.58 7.02
C ASP A 233 8.95 19.48 7.53
N ILE A 234 9.69 18.47 7.12
CA ILE A 234 11.09 18.26 7.54
C ILE A 234 11.96 19.41 7.06
N LYS A 235 12.74 19.96 7.99
CA LYS A 235 13.66 21.07 7.76
C LYS A 235 15.03 20.76 8.35
N VAL A 236 16.07 21.03 7.57
CA VAL A 236 17.46 20.94 8.04
C VAL A 236 18.20 22.27 7.77
N PRO A 237 19.25 22.61 8.54
CA PRO A 237 20.01 23.84 8.34
C PRO A 237 20.57 23.93 6.93
N GLY A 238 20.44 25.12 6.30
CA GLY A 238 20.97 25.37 4.97
C GLY A 238 20.19 24.71 3.82
N MET A 239 19.03 24.13 4.08
CA MET A 239 18.18 23.50 3.09
C MET A 239 17.72 24.48 2.01
N VAL A 240 17.65 23.99 0.77
CA VAL A 240 17.02 24.65 -0.38
C VAL A 240 15.86 23.84 -0.91
N HIS A 241 15.00 24.49 -1.68
CA HIS A 241 13.79 23.89 -2.26
C HIS A 241 14.02 23.52 -3.71
N GLY A 242 13.88 22.24 -4.04
CA GLY A 242 14.03 21.69 -5.38
C GLY A 242 12.72 21.61 -6.16
N ARG A 243 12.80 21.83 -7.45
CA ARG A 243 11.76 21.51 -8.45
C ARG A 243 12.39 20.84 -9.66
N VAL A 244 11.69 19.88 -10.25
CA VAL A 244 12.07 19.28 -11.53
C VAL A 244 11.25 19.89 -12.66
N ILE A 245 11.80 19.87 -13.86
CA ILE A 245 11.14 20.40 -15.05
C ILE A 245 10.99 19.26 -16.03
N ARG A 246 9.77 18.95 -16.36
CA ARG A 246 9.37 17.83 -17.22
C ARG A 246 8.89 18.37 -18.58
N PRO A 247 9.11 17.65 -19.70
CA PRO A 247 8.62 18.06 -21.00
C PRO A 247 7.09 17.89 -21.11
N ALA A 248 6.47 18.78 -21.87
CA ALA A 248 5.06 18.67 -22.22
C ALA A 248 4.77 17.48 -23.17
N VAL A 249 5.77 17.08 -23.98
CA VAL A 249 5.69 15.91 -24.88
C VAL A 249 6.55 14.78 -24.30
N ALA A 250 5.94 13.64 -24.04
CA ALA A 250 6.63 12.49 -23.47
C ALA A 250 7.82 12.06 -24.36
N GLY A 251 8.95 11.81 -23.73
CA GLY A 251 10.19 11.42 -24.42
C GLY A 251 11.00 12.57 -25.02
N ALA A 252 10.54 13.82 -24.96
CA ALA A 252 11.36 14.97 -25.29
C ALA A 252 12.44 15.20 -24.22
N VAL A 253 13.59 15.70 -24.65
CA VAL A 253 14.74 16.02 -23.77
C VAL A 253 15.14 17.49 -23.95
N PRO A 254 15.72 18.16 -22.93
CA PRO A 254 16.12 19.55 -23.05
C PRO A 254 17.31 19.69 -24.02
N VAL A 255 17.17 20.63 -24.96
CA VAL A 255 18.20 20.96 -25.96
C VAL A 255 18.90 22.28 -25.61
N LYS A 256 18.11 23.22 -25.07
CA LYS A 256 18.61 24.53 -24.65
C LYS A 256 17.78 25.03 -23.46
N VAL A 257 18.48 25.60 -22.50
CA VAL A 257 17.87 26.21 -21.31
C VAL A 257 18.23 27.69 -21.27
N ASP A 258 17.23 28.56 -21.30
CA ASP A 258 17.38 30.01 -21.23
C ASP A 258 17.24 30.51 -19.80
N GLU A 259 18.33 30.52 -19.04
CA GLU A 259 18.33 30.99 -17.65
C GLU A 259 18.06 32.51 -17.55
N SER A 260 18.20 33.28 -18.64
CA SER A 260 17.84 34.70 -18.62
C SER A 260 16.38 34.95 -18.39
N SER A 261 15.52 33.97 -18.70
CA SER A 261 14.06 34.02 -18.48
C SER A 261 13.67 34.09 -16.99
N ILE A 262 14.58 33.72 -16.08
CA ILE A 262 14.36 33.68 -14.63
C ILE A 262 15.35 34.57 -13.85
N LYS A 263 16.13 35.41 -14.53
CA LYS A 263 17.18 36.27 -13.92
C LYS A 263 16.65 37.19 -12.79
N ASP A 264 15.37 37.57 -12.85
CA ASP A 264 14.74 38.44 -11.89
C ASP A 264 14.21 37.70 -10.64
N ILE A 265 14.38 36.38 -10.57
CA ILE A 265 13.98 35.55 -9.42
C ILE A 265 15.23 35.26 -8.58
N PRO A 266 15.36 35.83 -7.37
CA PRO A 266 16.59 35.73 -6.61
C PRO A 266 16.82 34.33 -6.05
N GLY A 267 18.10 33.95 -5.93
CA GLY A 267 18.56 32.73 -5.26
C GLY A 267 18.24 31.44 -5.98
N VAL A 268 17.94 31.48 -7.28
CA VAL A 268 17.68 30.30 -8.12
C VAL A 268 18.99 29.77 -8.71
N LYS A 269 19.17 28.46 -8.71
CA LYS A 269 20.24 27.76 -9.40
C LYS A 269 19.62 26.65 -10.26
N VAL A 270 19.84 26.68 -11.56
CA VAL A 270 19.44 25.62 -12.50
C VAL A 270 20.45 24.47 -12.43
N VAL A 271 19.95 23.25 -12.52
CA VAL A 271 20.71 22.01 -12.60
C VAL A 271 20.27 21.27 -13.86
N TRP A 272 21.18 21.16 -14.81
CA TRP A 272 20.99 20.41 -16.04
C TRP A 272 22.12 19.40 -16.20
N GLU A 273 21.78 18.12 -16.14
CA GLU A 273 22.73 17.02 -16.28
C GLU A 273 22.15 15.97 -17.25
N LYS A 274 22.73 15.81 -18.42
CA LYS A 274 22.19 15.00 -19.53
C LYS A 274 20.74 15.42 -19.85
N ASP A 275 19.77 14.50 -19.70
CA ASP A 275 18.35 14.76 -19.93
C ASP A 275 17.60 15.20 -18.67
N PHE A 276 18.27 15.18 -17.50
CA PHE A 276 17.69 15.64 -16.25
C PHE A 276 17.75 17.17 -16.16
N LEU A 277 16.61 17.80 -15.92
CA LEU A 277 16.51 19.24 -15.70
C LEU A 277 15.72 19.53 -14.42
N GLY A 278 16.31 20.35 -13.57
CA GLY A 278 15.68 20.83 -12.34
C GLY A 278 16.31 22.15 -11.89
N LEU A 279 15.81 22.68 -10.79
CA LEU A 279 16.36 23.88 -10.18
C LEU A 279 16.15 23.86 -8.66
N VAL A 280 16.93 24.67 -7.97
CA VAL A 280 16.77 24.91 -6.53
C VAL A 280 16.67 26.39 -6.23
N ALA A 281 16.01 26.75 -5.13
CA ALA A 281 16.01 28.10 -4.59
C ALA A 281 15.96 28.08 -3.05
N GLU A 282 16.44 29.16 -2.40
CA GLU A 282 16.39 29.29 -0.93
C GLU A 282 14.96 29.47 -0.42
N HIS A 283 14.11 30.15 -1.19
CA HIS A 283 12.68 30.31 -0.89
C HIS A 283 11.86 29.41 -1.82
N GLU A 284 10.98 28.61 -1.23
CA GLU A 284 10.16 27.64 -1.97
C GLU A 284 9.37 28.27 -3.11
N TRP A 285 8.73 29.44 -2.83
CA TRP A 285 7.98 30.16 -3.87
C TRP A 285 8.83 30.65 -5.03
N ASN A 286 10.11 30.94 -4.80
CA ASN A 286 11.02 31.27 -5.89
C ASN A 286 11.34 30.06 -6.76
N ALA A 287 11.48 28.87 -6.15
CA ALA A 287 11.65 27.63 -6.93
C ALA A 287 10.41 27.33 -7.79
N VAL A 288 9.20 27.51 -7.23
CA VAL A 288 7.94 27.33 -7.99
C VAL A 288 7.89 28.30 -9.19
N LYS A 289 8.02 29.63 -8.92
CA LYS A 289 7.98 30.63 -9.99
C LYS A 289 9.06 30.42 -11.06
N ALA A 290 10.24 29.99 -10.64
CA ALA A 290 11.33 29.73 -11.57
C ALA A 290 11.04 28.51 -12.45
N ALA A 291 10.49 27.44 -11.88
CA ALA A 291 10.12 26.26 -12.66
C ALA A 291 9.04 26.56 -13.71
N GLU A 292 8.07 27.42 -13.38
CA GLU A 292 7.02 27.85 -14.30
C GLU A 292 7.53 28.80 -15.42
N LYS A 293 8.52 29.65 -15.09
CA LYS A 293 9.01 30.69 -16.01
C LYS A 293 10.21 30.29 -16.86
N LEU A 294 10.95 29.26 -16.45
CA LEU A 294 12.15 28.84 -17.16
C LEU A 294 11.83 28.41 -18.59
N LYS A 295 12.41 29.10 -19.56
CA LYS A 295 12.25 28.74 -20.95
C LYS A 295 13.20 27.63 -21.33
N VAL A 296 12.63 26.55 -21.82
CA VAL A 296 13.37 25.36 -22.27
C VAL A 296 12.98 25.05 -23.71
N GLU A 297 13.97 24.89 -24.55
CA GLU A 297 13.79 24.32 -25.89
C GLU A 297 13.96 22.81 -25.78
N TRP A 298 12.94 22.08 -26.19
CA TRP A 298 12.88 20.63 -26.10
C TRP A 298 13.15 20.00 -27.46
N SER A 299 13.74 18.81 -27.46
CA SER A 299 13.90 18.03 -28.68
C SER A 299 12.55 17.64 -29.27
N ASN A 300 12.55 17.40 -30.60
CA ASN A 300 11.39 16.81 -31.25
C ASN A 300 11.17 15.38 -30.73
N ALA A 301 10.00 15.08 -30.21
CA ALA A 301 9.59 13.74 -29.79
C ALA A 301 8.20 13.43 -30.40
N ALA A 302 8.04 12.19 -30.78
CA ALA A 302 6.78 11.67 -31.31
C ALA A 302 6.43 10.36 -30.59
N PRO A 303 5.91 10.42 -29.37
CA PRO A 303 5.49 9.23 -28.66
C PRO A 303 4.34 8.54 -29.40
N SER A 304 4.33 7.20 -29.36
CA SER A 304 3.30 6.40 -30.05
C SER A 304 2.10 6.09 -29.16
N PHE A 305 1.60 7.08 -28.43
CA PHE A 305 0.46 6.87 -27.54
C PHE A 305 -0.84 6.73 -28.37
N PRO A 306 -1.66 5.69 -28.08
CA PRO A 306 -2.87 5.41 -28.86
C PRO A 306 -4.08 6.29 -28.50
N GLU A 307 -3.88 7.33 -27.66
CA GLU A 307 -4.93 8.07 -26.95
C GLU A 307 -5.78 7.17 -26.02
N THR A 308 -6.46 7.76 -25.06
CA THR A 308 -7.28 7.01 -24.09
C THR A 308 -8.34 6.16 -24.79
N ALA A 309 -8.98 6.68 -25.83
CA ALA A 309 -10.03 5.97 -26.55
C ALA A 309 -9.52 4.72 -27.29
N GLY A 310 -8.27 4.74 -27.76
CA GLY A 310 -7.68 3.66 -28.55
C GLY A 310 -6.94 2.59 -27.73
N ILE A 311 -6.86 2.72 -26.40
CA ILE A 311 -5.98 1.88 -25.57
C ILE A 311 -6.31 0.40 -25.64
N TYR A 312 -7.59 0.04 -25.58
CA TYR A 312 -7.99 -1.38 -25.58
C TYR A 312 -7.78 -2.04 -26.95
N ASP A 313 -8.00 -1.29 -28.05
CA ASP A 313 -7.68 -1.77 -29.40
C ASP A 313 -6.16 -1.95 -29.58
N HIS A 314 -5.36 -1.06 -28.99
CA HIS A 314 -3.92 -1.25 -28.95
C HIS A 314 -3.56 -2.52 -28.19
N ILE A 315 -4.12 -2.75 -27.00
CA ILE A 315 -3.85 -3.98 -26.20
C ILE A 315 -4.24 -5.24 -26.99
N ARG A 316 -5.41 -5.26 -27.66
CA ARG A 316 -5.84 -6.40 -28.47
C ARG A 316 -4.83 -6.74 -29.58
N LYS A 317 -4.33 -5.70 -30.27
CA LYS A 317 -3.46 -5.84 -31.46
C LYS A 317 -1.97 -5.95 -31.13
N ALA A 318 -1.54 -5.46 -29.98
CA ALA A 318 -0.13 -5.43 -29.61
C ALA A 318 0.47 -6.84 -29.56
N PRO A 319 1.74 -7.01 -30.02
CA PRO A 319 2.44 -8.28 -29.93
C PRO A 319 2.66 -8.68 -28.47
N VAL A 320 2.50 -9.98 -28.22
CA VAL A 320 2.73 -10.57 -26.90
C VAL A 320 4.24 -10.70 -26.68
N ARG A 321 4.75 -10.14 -25.60
CA ARG A 321 6.15 -10.27 -25.21
C ARG A 321 6.39 -11.52 -24.39
N LYS A 322 5.48 -11.77 -23.44
CA LYS A 322 5.53 -12.95 -22.57
C LYS A 322 4.13 -13.50 -22.38
N ARG A 323 4.00 -14.83 -22.42
CA ARG A 323 2.83 -15.57 -22.02
C ARG A 323 3.19 -16.55 -20.94
N ASP A 324 2.41 -16.58 -19.87
CA ASP A 324 2.48 -17.58 -18.81
C ASP A 324 1.13 -18.26 -18.68
N GLU A 325 1.16 -19.57 -18.45
CA GLU A 325 -0.04 -20.38 -18.27
C GLU A 325 0.00 -21.14 -16.94
N GLY A 326 -1.13 -21.16 -16.25
CA GLY A 326 -1.34 -22.07 -15.13
C GLY A 326 -1.39 -23.53 -15.63
N LYS A 327 -1.07 -24.47 -14.74
CA LYS A 327 -1.23 -25.88 -15.08
C LYS A 327 -2.69 -26.16 -15.45
N PRO A 328 -2.99 -26.62 -16.68
CA PRO A 328 -4.36 -26.90 -17.08
C PRO A 328 -4.92 -28.11 -16.30
N VAL A 329 -6.23 -28.11 -16.11
CA VAL A 329 -7.00 -29.21 -15.52
C VAL A 329 -7.93 -29.76 -16.62
N GLY A 330 -8.06 -31.04 -16.75
CA GLY A 330 -8.94 -31.70 -17.73
C GLY A 330 -8.60 -31.38 -19.19
N ASN A 331 -9.59 -31.53 -20.08
CA ASN A 331 -9.49 -31.17 -21.49
C ASN A 331 -10.46 -30.04 -21.83
N VAL A 332 -9.96 -28.81 -21.80
CA VAL A 332 -10.76 -27.60 -22.01
C VAL A 332 -11.35 -27.56 -23.43
N ASP A 333 -10.56 -27.88 -24.45
CA ASP A 333 -10.99 -27.77 -25.84
C ASP A 333 -12.08 -28.79 -26.16
N GLU A 334 -11.99 -30.01 -25.63
CA GLU A 334 -13.04 -31.02 -25.75
C GLU A 334 -14.33 -30.62 -25.03
N ALA A 335 -14.20 -30.05 -23.81
CA ALA A 335 -15.35 -29.57 -23.06
C ALA A 335 -16.10 -28.44 -23.82
N PHE A 336 -15.36 -27.56 -24.49
CA PHE A 336 -15.99 -26.51 -25.34
C PHE A 336 -16.63 -27.09 -26.59
N ARG A 337 -16.05 -28.15 -27.19
CA ARG A 337 -16.60 -28.80 -28.37
C ARG A 337 -17.92 -29.51 -28.07
N THR A 338 -18.05 -30.08 -26.87
CA THR A 338 -19.22 -30.87 -26.45
C THR A 338 -20.23 -30.05 -25.63
N ALA A 339 -19.98 -28.76 -25.38
CA ALA A 339 -20.84 -27.90 -24.59
C ALA A 339 -22.23 -27.75 -25.22
N ALA A 340 -23.29 -27.84 -24.40
CA ALA A 340 -24.65 -27.47 -24.81
C ALA A 340 -24.79 -25.98 -25.00
N ARG A 341 -24.03 -25.18 -24.22
CA ARG A 341 -24.00 -23.72 -24.29
C ARG A 341 -22.61 -23.19 -23.96
N ILE A 342 -22.19 -22.13 -24.64
CA ILE A 342 -20.98 -21.38 -24.33
C ILE A 342 -21.37 -19.97 -23.91
N VAL A 343 -20.77 -19.48 -22.81
CA VAL A 343 -20.84 -18.08 -22.38
C VAL A 343 -19.45 -17.49 -22.54
N GLU A 344 -19.38 -16.29 -23.12
CA GLU A 344 -18.12 -15.58 -23.37
C GLU A 344 -18.28 -14.10 -23.02
N ALA A 345 -17.24 -13.52 -22.41
CA ALA A 345 -17.20 -12.08 -22.12
C ALA A 345 -15.77 -11.55 -22.15
N GLU A 346 -15.63 -10.27 -22.51
CA GLU A 346 -14.37 -9.52 -22.41
C GLU A 346 -14.59 -8.31 -21.52
N TYR A 347 -13.62 -8.01 -20.65
CA TYR A 347 -13.64 -6.93 -19.67
C TYR A 347 -12.44 -6.02 -19.87
N GLU A 348 -12.61 -4.71 -19.66
CA GLU A 348 -11.63 -3.68 -19.88
C GLU A 348 -11.33 -2.91 -18.57
N TRP A 349 -10.04 -2.73 -18.29
CA TRP A 349 -9.57 -1.98 -17.13
C TRP A 349 -8.53 -0.92 -17.55
N PRO A 350 -8.69 0.38 -17.15
CA PRO A 350 -7.83 1.46 -17.60
C PRO A 350 -6.49 1.51 -16.86
N PHE A 351 -5.58 2.36 -17.32
CA PHE A 351 -4.51 2.86 -16.46
C PHE A 351 -5.10 3.66 -15.31
N GLN A 352 -4.54 3.49 -14.11
CA GLN A 352 -4.92 4.26 -12.93
C GLN A 352 -3.70 4.81 -12.22
N SER A 353 -3.76 6.08 -11.79
CA SER A 353 -2.74 6.73 -10.97
C SER A 353 -2.81 6.23 -9.51
N HIS A 354 -1.70 6.35 -8.77
CA HIS A 354 -1.73 6.19 -7.31
C HIS A 354 -2.52 7.30 -6.64
N ALA A 355 -2.58 8.48 -7.27
CA ALA A 355 -3.38 9.62 -6.84
C ALA A 355 -3.24 9.91 -5.32
N SER A 356 -2.01 9.93 -4.82
CA SER A 356 -1.73 10.29 -3.43
C SER A 356 -2.30 11.67 -3.12
N MET A 357 -2.91 11.85 -1.93
CA MET A 357 -3.62 13.09 -1.55
C MET A 357 -2.73 14.33 -1.64
N GLY A 358 -1.47 14.24 -1.27
CA GLY A 358 -0.46 15.26 -1.51
C GLY A 358 0.58 14.80 -2.53
N PRO A 359 1.28 15.73 -3.22
CA PRO A 359 2.39 15.40 -4.09
C PRO A 359 3.54 14.75 -3.32
N ALA A 360 4.30 13.88 -3.99
CA ALA A 360 5.47 13.26 -3.38
C ALA A 360 6.55 14.29 -3.03
N CYS A 361 7.24 14.02 -1.92
CA CYS A 361 8.30 14.85 -1.37
C CYS A 361 9.42 13.96 -0.82
N ALA A 362 10.64 14.44 -0.93
CA ALA A 362 11.80 13.86 -0.26
C ALA A 362 12.80 14.97 0.09
N LEU A 363 13.60 14.74 1.15
CA LEU A 363 14.72 15.59 1.50
C LEU A 363 16.01 14.77 1.48
N VAL A 364 17.04 15.24 0.83
CA VAL A 364 18.38 14.62 0.83
C VAL A 364 19.41 15.62 1.30
N GLU A 365 20.18 15.24 2.31
CA GLU A 365 21.34 15.96 2.84
C GLU A 365 22.61 15.15 2.58
N ILE A 366 23.66 15.78 2.12
CA ILE A 366 25.00 15.19 1.99
C ILE A 366 25.93 15.96 2.91
N LYS A 367 26.53 15.27 3.88
CA LYS A 367 27.40 15.85 4.88
C LYS A 367 28.54 14.88 5.24
N ASP A 368 29.76 15.35 5.28
CA ASP A 368 30.94 14.58 5.69
C ASP A 368 31.10 13.23 4.97
N GLY A 369 30.78 13.20 3.68
CA GLY A 369 30.85 11.99 2.83
C GLY A 369 29.79 10.94 3.12
N GLN A 370 28.73 11.31 3.85
CA GLN A 370 27.54 10.50 4.12
C GLN A 370 26.30 11.20 3.58
N ALA A 371 25.22 10.46 3.37
CA ALA A 371 23.95 11.04 2.97
C ALA A 371 22.81 10.57 3.89
N THR A 372 21.87 11.49 4.15
CA THR A 372 20.60 11.17 4.82
C THR A 372 19.46 11.54 3.89
N CYS A 373 18.52 10.62 3.71
CA CYS A 373 17.30 10.81 2.92
C CYS A 373 16.05 10.61 3.79
N TRP A 374 15.22 11.64 3.92
CA TRP A 374 13.88 11.53 4.50
C TRP A 374 12.89 11.33 3.37
N THR A 375 12.04 10.31 3.49
CA THR A 375 11.15 9.90 2.40
C THR A 375 9.83 9.31 2.91
N GLY A 376 8.74 9.58 2.18
CA GLY A 376 7.45 8.94 2.38
C GLY A 376 7.29 7.59 1.66
N SER A 377 8.35 7.08 1.02
CA SER A 377 8.30 5.78 0.34
C SER A 377 8.02 4.65 1.33
N GLN A 378 7.19 3.70 0.92
CA GLN A 378 6.93 2.49 1.70
C GLN A 378 8.09 1.48 1.72
N LYS A 379 9.31 1.88 1.28
CA LYS A 379 10.46 0.98 1.08
C LYS A 379 11.80 1.65 1.37
N SER A 380 11.97 2.24 2.56
CA SER A 380 13.14 3.04 2.93
C SER A 380 14.51 2.35 2.68
N HIS A 381 14.62 1.04 2.95
CA HIS A 381 15.87 0.31 2.69
C HIS A 381 16.23 0.28 1.19
N PHE A 382 15.24 0.19 0.31
CA PHE A 382 15.46 0.21 -1.13
C PHE A 382 15.70 1.63 -1.66
N VAL A 383 15.07 2.64 -1.05
CA VAL A 383 15.39 4.07 -1.33
C VAL A 383 16.82 4.36 -0.92
N ARG A 384 17.31 3.87 0.23
CA ARG A 384 18.72 3.99 0.62
C ARG A 384 19.64 3.50 -0.51
N ASP A 385 19.38 2.30 -1.01
CA ASP A 385 20.22 1.69 -2.06
C ASP A 385 20.16 2.49 -3.37
N GLY A 386 18.98 2.98 -3.75
CA GLY A 386 18.82 3.83 -4.93
C GLY A 386 19.50 5.19 -4.79
N VAL A 387 19.35 5.87 -3.65
CA VAL A 387 20.05 7.14 -3.36
C VAL A 387 21.57 6.92 -3.37
N ALA A 388 22.06 5.81 -2.83
CA ALA A 388 23.47 5.45 -2.86
C ALA A 388 24.00 5.36 -4.31
N VAL A 389 23.25 4.70 -5.21
CA VAL A 389 23.57 4.61 -6.64
C VAL A 389 23.59 6.00 -7.28
N MET A 390 22.59 6.86 -7.03
CA MET A 390 22.51 8.20 -7.62
C MET A 390 23.67 9.11 -7.15
N LEU A 391 24.09 8.97 -5.91
CA LEU A 391 25.18 9.75 -5.34
C LEU A 391 26.57 9.17 -5.66
N GLY A 392 26.66 7.91 -6.06
CA GLY A 392 27.92 7.18 -6.20
C GLY A 392 28.56 6.85 -4.86
N LEU A 393 27.75 6.64 -3.82
CA LEU A 393 28.17 6.27 -2.48
C LEU A 393 27.90 4.78 -2.22
N PRO A 394 28.69 4.13 -1.35
CA PRO A 394 28.33 2.80 -0.86
C PRO A 394 27.09 2.88 0.05
N PRO A 395 26.19 1.87 0.05
CA PRO A 395 24.93 1.91 0.81
C PRO A 395 25.08 2.17 2.30
N GLU A 396 26.17 1.75 2.93
CA GLU A 396 26.47 1.98 4.35
C GLU A 396 26.78 3.45 4.69
N LYS A 397 27.05 4.27 3.68
CA LYS A 397 27.20 5.72 3.80
C LYS A 397 25.90 6.49 3.62
N VAL A 398 24.79 5.79 3.35
CA VAL A 398 23.49 6.40 3.14
C VAL A 398 22.51 5.88 4.21
N ARG A 399 21.82 6.81 4.87
CA ARG A 399 20.71 6.54 5.76
C ARG A 399 19.42 6.98 5.09
N ALA A 400 18.42 6.13 5.04
CA ALA A 400 17.07 6.49 4.69
C ALA A 400 16.18 6.42 5.92
N ILE A 401 15.40 7.47 6.15
CA ILE A 401 14.47 7.60 7.26
C ILE A 401 13.07 7.71 6.66
N TRP A 402 12.23 6.73 6.97
CA TRP A 402 10.83 6.87 6.64
C TRP A 402 10.17 7.90 7.55
N VAL A 403 9.41 8.79 6.94
CA VAL A 403 8.51 9.74 7.61
C VAL A 403 7.14 9.65 6.96
N PRO A 404 6.04 10.00 7.65
CA PRO A 404 4.74 10.01 7.03
C PRO A 404 4.73 10.82 5.73
N GLY A 405 4.17 10.24 4.68
CA GLY A 405 3.95 10.88 3.39
C GLY A 405 2.46 11.04 3.12
N PRO A 406 2.08 11.78 2.10
CA PRO A 406 0.67 12.11 1.81
C PRO A 406 -0.14 10.96 1.19
N GLY A 407 0.38 9.77 1.21
CA GLY A 407 -0.17 8.54 0.66
C GLY A 407 0.84 7.81 -0.23
N ALA A 408 0.64 6.51 -0.43
CA ALA A 408 1.51 5.72 -1.30
C ALA A 408 0.72 4.78 -2.23
N TYR A 409 -0.06 3.89 -1.68
CA TYR A 409 -0.90 2.91 -2.38
C TYR A 409 -0.14 1.96 -3.31
N GLY A 410 1.17 1.81 -3.13
CA GLY A 410 2.03 0.93 -3.91
C GLY A 410 3.36 1.56 -4.30
N ARG A 411 3.85 1.27 -5.51
CA ARG A 411 5.05 1.86 -6.07
C ARG A 411 4.71 3.20 -6.74
N ASN A 412 4.49 4.22 -5.94
CA ASN A 412 4.23 5.58 -6.39
C ASN A 412 5.52 6.37 -6.68
N ASP A 413 5.40 7.67 -6.84
CA ASP A 413 6.47 8.61 -7.17
C ASP A 413 7.33 9.07 -5.97
N ALA A 414 7.08 8.59 -4.73
CA ALA A 414 7.89 8.98 -3.57
C ALA A 414 9.37 8.59 -3.70
N GLY A 415 9.64 7.44 -4.32
CA GLY A 415 11.01 7.02 -4.64
C GLY A 415 11.63 7.87 -5.75
N ASP A 416 10.86 8.28 -6.76
CA ASP A 416 11.35 9.20 -7.80
C ASP A 416 11.71 10.56 -7.19
N ALA A 417 10.89 11.10 -6.27
CA ALA A 417 11.21 12.33 -5.54
C ALA A 417 12.52 12.22 -4.75
N ALA A 418 12.81 11.07 -4.14
CA ALA A 418 14.05 10.84 -3.41
C ALA A 418 15.27 10.83 -4.36
N MET A 419 15.14 10.23 -5.54
CA MET A 419 16.23 10.20 -6.55
C MET A 419 16.46 11.59 -7.17
N ASP A 420 15.39 12.30 -7.52
CA ASP A 420 15.48 13.67 -8.03
C ASP A 420 16.13 14.61 -6.99
N ALA A 421 15.76 14.49 -5.71
CA ALA A 421 16.38 15.24 -4.61
C ALA A 421 17.86 14.90 -4.44
N ALA A 422 18.25 13.64 -4.62
CA ALA A 422 19.66 13.21 -4.54
C ALA A 422 20.50 13.84 -5.66
N VAL A 423 19.98 13.88 -6.90
CA VAL A 423 20.65 14.54 -8.04
C VAL A 423 20.86 16.02 -7.76
N LEU A 424 19.81 16.73 -7.32
CA LEU A 424 19.89 18.15 -7.01
C LEU A 424 20.82 18.44 -5.83
N ALA A 425 20.79 17.61 -4.77
CA ALA A 425 21.68 17.77 -3.61
C ALA A 425 23.15 17.58 -4.00
N LYS A 426 23.47 16.58 -4.85
CA LYS A 426 24.80 16.34 -5.39
C LYS A 426 25.31 17.53 -6.22
N ALA A 427 24.47 18.04 -7.12
CA ALA A 427 24.83 19.14 -8.02
C ALA A 427 24.98 20.49 -7.30
N THR A 428 24.32 20.69 -6.19
CA THR A 428 24.33 21.96 -5.47
C THR A 428 25.23 21.97 -4.25
N GLY A 429 25.57 20.80 -3.69
CA GLY A 429 26.31 20.66 -2.43
C GLY A 429 25.51 21.13 -1.20
N ARG A 430 24.18 21.26 -1.31
CA ARG A 430 23.28 21.72 -0.25
C ARG A 430 22.22 20.67 0.03
N PRO A 431 21.65 20.61 1.24
CA PRO A 431 20.46 19.80 1.49
C PRO A 431 19.30 20.28 0.60
N VAL A 432 18.63 19.36 -0.10
CA VAL A 432 17.51 19.67 -1.00
C VAL A 432 16.25 18.98 -0.56
N ARG A 433 15.21 19.77 -0.26
CA ARG A 433 13.83 19.28 -0.17
C ARG A 433 13.16 19.43 -1.53
N LEU A 434 12.92 18.33 -2.21
CA LEU A 434 12.19 18.31 -3.47
C LEU A 434 10.75 17.91 -3.19
N GLN A 435 9.81 18.68 -3.71
CA GLN A 435 8.38 18.37 -3.70
C GLN A 435 7.82 18.55 -5.10
N TYR A 436 7.05 17.59 -5.57
CA TYR A 436 6.35 17.69 -6.84
C TYR A 436 5.14 18.62 -6.73
N THR A 437 4.69 19.14 -7.86
CA THR A 437 3.37 19.75 -8.03
C THR A 437 2.33 18.66 -8.32
N ARG A 438 1.03 19.00 -8.26
CA ARG A 438 -0.03 18.01 -8.49
C ARG A 438 0.03 17.41 -9.90
N ASP A 439 0.24 18.23 -10.91
CA ASP A 439 0.40 17.83 -12.31
C ASP A 439 1.62 16.91 -12.52
N GLN A 440 2.72 17.18 -11.82
CA GLN A 440 3.89 16.29 -11.83
C GLN A 440 3.62 14.96 -11.11
N GLY A 441 2.83 14.98 -10.02
CA GLY A 441 2.41 13.78 -9.32
C GLY A 441 1.53 12.91 -10.20
N THR A 442 0.27 13.32 -10.43
CA THR A 442 -0.70 12.51 -11.20
C THR A 442 -0.29 12.31 -12.66
N GLY A 443 0.41 13.28 -13.26
CA GLY A 443 0.89 13.17 -14.64
C GLY A 443 2.06 12.19 -14.81
N TRP A 444 2.94 12.06 -13.83
CA TRP A 444 4.21 11.32 -13.97
C TRP A 444 4.41 10.16 -12.98
N ASP A 445 3.52 9.94 -12.00
CA ASP A 445 3.63 8.75 -11.13
C ASP A 445 3.51 7.45 -11.96
N PRO A 446 4.12 6.35 -11.54
CA PRO A 446 3.90 5.06 -12.20
C PRO A 446 2.43 4.64 -12.10
N LYS A 447 1.87 4.06 -13.15
CA LYS A 447 0.43 3.72 -13.24
C LYS A 447 0.17 2.26 -12.88
N GLY A 448 -1.01 1.99 -12.31
CA GLY A 448 -1.60 0.65 -12.38
C GLY A 448 -1.89 0.31 -13.83
N PRO A 449 -1.53 -0.89 -14.33
CA PRO A 449 -1.55 -1.20 -15.76
C PRO A 449 -2.95 -1.32 -16.34
N ALA A 450 -3.14 -0.83 -17.57
CA ALA A 450 -4.32 -1.11 -18.37
C ALA A 450 -4.30 -2.54 -18.91
N SER A 451 -5.49 -3.16 -19.04
CA SER A 451 -5.62 -4.56 -19.44
C SER A 451 -7.00 -4.89 -20.01
N ILE A 452 -7.05 -6.01 -20.73
CA ILE A 452 -8.27 -6.70 -21.12
C ILE A 452 -8.27 -8.12 -20.54
N HIS A 453 -9.45 -8.63 -20.27
CA HIS A 453 -9.62 -9.98 -19.72
C HIS A 453 -10.72 -10.71 -20.48
N ARG A 454 -10.42 -11.89 -20.99
CA ARG A 454 -11.39 -12.74 -21.71
C ARG A 454 -11.70 -13.95 -20.85
N ALA A 455 -12.98 -14.20 -20.65
CA ALA A 455 -13.46 -15.35 -19.92
C ALA A 455 -14.45 -16.15 -20.77
N ARG A 456 -14.37 -17.48 -20.72
CA ARG A 456 -15.25 -18.41 -21.42
C ARG A 456 -15.67 -19.53 -20.50
N ALA A 457 -16.91 -19.93 -20.58
CA ALA A 457 -17.46 -21.08 -19.86
C ALA A 457 -18.18 -22.01 -20.80
N ALA A 458 -17.89 -23.32 -20.67
CA ALA A 458 -18.67 -24.38 -21.32
C ALA A 458 -19.68 -24.92 -20.30
N ILE A 459 -20.95 -25.00 -20.72
CA ILE A 459 -22.09 -25.44 -19.90
C ILE A 459 -22.69 -26.68 -20.54
N ASP A 460 -22.94 -27.72 -19.74
CA ASP A 460 -23.61 -28.93 -20.17
C ASP A 460 -25.14 -28.78 -20.27
N ALA A 461 -25.83 -29.82 -20.78
CA ALA A 461 -27.28 -29.82 -20.91
C ALA A 461 -28.06 -29.71 -19.57
N SER A 462 -27.37 -29.98 -18.44
CA SER A 462 -27.93 -29.90 -17.10
C SER A 462 -27.68 -28.54 -16.43
N GLY A 463 -27.02 -27.61 -17.14
CA GLY A 463 -26.68 -26.28 -16.62
C GLY A 463 -25.43 -26.25 -15.72
N ASN A 464 -24.59 -27.29 -15.72
CA ASN A 464 -23.34 -27.28 -14.97
C ASN A 464 -22.23 -26.66 -15.80
N MET A 465 -21.39 -25.86 -15.16
CA MET A 465 -20.18 -25.32 -15.78
C MET A 465 -19.09 -26.39 -15.78
N ILE A 466 -18.80 -26.96 -16.96
CA ILE A 466 -17.87 -28.09 -17.16
C ILE A 466 -16.47 -27.61 -17.55
N ALA A 467 -16.33 -26.40 -18.08
CA ALA A 467 -15.02 -25.80 -18.35
C ALA A 467 -14.98 -24.30 -18.12
N TYR A 468 -13.79 -23.84 -17.72
CA TYR A 468 -13.44 -22.43 -17.55
C TYR A 468 -12.13 -22.11 -18.27
N ASP A 469 -12.15 -21.10 -19.14
CA ASP A 469 -11.00 -20.61 -19.87
C ASP A 469 -10.87 -19.11 -19.65
N PHE A 470 -9.71 -18.64 -19.09
CA PHE A 470 -9.50 -17.25 -18.72
C PHE A 470 -8.14 -16.75 -19.20
N LEU A 471 -8.14 -15.63 -19.90
CA LEU A 471 -6.95 -14.96 -20.40
C LEU A 471 -6.93 -13.50 -20.01
N SER A 472 -5.88 -13.07 -19.30
CA SER A 472 -5.55 -11.65 -19.11
C SER A 472 -4.54 -11.21 -20.17
N LYS A 473 -4.71 -10.02 -20.77
CA LYS A 473 -3.71 -9.39 -21.64
C LYS A 473 -3.58 -7.91 -21.29
N GLY A 474 -2.35 -7.42 -21.11
CA GLY A 474 -2.15 -6.01 -20.77
C GLY A 474 -0.69 -5.62 -20.57
N PHE A 475 -0.49 -4.38 -20.14
CA PHE A 475 0.83 -3.90 -19.75
C PHE A 475 1.34 -4.63 -18.52
N SER A 476 2.65 -4.76 -18.40
CA SER A 476 3.25 -5.39 -17.22
C SER A 476 2.91 -4.61 -15.95
N ARG A 477 2.66 -5.30 -14.83
CA ARG A 477 2.53 -4.67 -13.50
C ARG A 477 3.87 -4.32 -12.86
N ILE A 478 4.96 -4.61 -13.54
CA ILE A 478 6.34 -4.45 -13.06
C ILE A 478 7.28 -3.89 -14.13
N ASP A 479 6.81 -3.03 -15.04
CA ASP A 479 7.70 -2.26 -15.92
C ASP A 479 8.71 -1.50 -15.07
N VAL A 480 8.23 -0.81 -14.05
CA VAL A 480 9.03 -0.31 -12.93
C VAL A 480 8.96 -1.34 -11.81
N LEU A 481 10.10 -1.87 -11.40
CA LEU A 481 10.17 -2.84 -10.31
C LEU A 481 9.55 -2.28 -9.02
N MET A 482 9.15 -3.21 -8.15
CA MET A 482 8.44 -2.89 -6.91
C MET A 482 9.26 -2.08 -5.89
N ASN A 483 10.55 -1.83 -6.16
CA ASN A 483 11.42 -1.05 -5.27
C ASN A 483 12.35 -0.13 -6.06
N GLU A 484 12.91 0.84 -5.39
CA GLU A 484 13.70 1.94 -5.95
C GLU A 484 15.21 1.73 -5.86
N SER A 485 15.69 0.50 -5.71
CA SER A 485 17.11 0.21 -5.49
C SER A 485 18.00 0.35 -6.74
N LYS A 486 17.39 0.43 -7.93
CA LYS A 486 18.12 0.55 -9.21
C LYS A 486 17.77 1.84 -9.92
N ALA A 487 18.76 2.50 -10.50
CA ALA A 487 18.55 3.70 -11.32
C ALA A 487 17.56 3.47 -12.47
N ALA A 488 17.60 2.29 -13.10
CA ALA A 488 16.70 1.91 -14.19
C ALA A 488 15.20 1.82 -13.79
N ASP A 489 14.89 1.84 -12.51
CA ASP A 489 13.52 1.83 -11.98
C ASP A 489 13.02 3.23 -11.57
N THR A 490 13.75 4.30 -11.91
CA THR A 490 13.43 5.69 -11.52
C THR A 490 13.50 6.66 -12.70
N LEU A 491 12.72 7.74 -12.64
CA LEU A 491 12.75 8.77 -13.69
C LEU A 491 14.12 9.44 -13.79
N ALA A 492 14.71 9.86 -12.66
CA ALA A 492 16.05 10.47 -12.65
C ALA A 492 17.09 9.54 -13.27
N GLY A 493 17.04 8.25 -12.95
CA GLY A 493 17.98 7.28 -13.53
C GLY A 493 17.86 7.20 -15.04
N HIS A 494 16.64 7.14 -15.59
CA HIS A 494 16.42 7.15 -17.05
C HIS A 494 16.94 8.44 -17.69
N LEU A 495 16.65 9.59 -17.10
CA LEU A 495 17.10 10.88 -17.61
C LEU A 495 18.64 11.04 -17.53
N LEU A 496 19.28 10.34 -16.61
CA LEU A 496 20.75 10.26 -16.51
C LEU A 496 21.37 9.15 -17.37
N GLY A 497 20.54 8.46 -18.18
CA GLY A 497 21.00 7.49 -19.19
C GLY A 497 20.93 6.03 -18.76
N ALA A 498 20.31 5.70 -17.63
CA ALA A 498 20.00 4.31 -17.32
C ALA A 498 18.97 3.76 -18.30
N LYS A 499 19.23 2.56 -18.83
CA LYS A 499 18.30 1.90 -19.75
C LYS A 499 17.17 1.25 -18.98
N LEU A 500 15.94 1.37 -19.49
CA LEU A 500 14.79 0.66 -18.96
C LEU A 500 15.06 -0.84 -18.99
N THR A 501 14.90 -1.49 -17.84
CA THR A 501 14.89 -2.95 -17.77
C THR A 501 13.44 -3.39 -17.84
N VAL A 502 13.02 -3.86 -19.00
CA VAL A 502 11.64 -4.31 -19.18
C VAL A 502 11.44 -5.63 -18.44
N ASN A 503 10.46 -5.64 -17.55
CA ASN A 503 10.07 -6.82 -16.79
C ASN A 503 8.63 -7.19 -17.18
N ASP A 504 8.38 -8.48 -17.42
CA ASP A 504 7.09 -8.97 -17.84
C ASP A 504 6.42 -9.74 -16.69
N GLY A 505 5.31 -9.25 -16.21
CA GLY A 505 4.52 -9.88 -15.17
C GLY A 505 3.10 -9.36 -15.12
N PHE A 506 2.15 -10.26 -15.06
CA PHE A 506 0.73 -9.97 -14.87
C PHE A 506 0.15 -10.94 -13.84
N GLY A 507 -0.97 -11.61 -14.08
CA GLY A 507 -1.56 -12.58 -13.17
C GLY A 507 -2.83 -13.22 -13.70
N VAL A 508 -3.33 -14.18 -12.93
CA VAL A 508 -4.55 -14.95 -13.18
C VAL A 508 -5.47 -14.88 -11.97
N PRO A 509 -6.76 -15.28 -12.11
CA PRO A 509 -7.69 -15.38 -10.98
C PRO A 509 -7.13 -16.23 -9.84
N ALA A 510 -7.35 -15.77 -8.62
CA ALA A 510 -6.89 -16.43 -7.39
C ALA A 510 -8.02 -17.15 -6.65
N GLU A 511 -9.24 -17.15 -7.18
CA GLU A 511 -10.36 -17.91 -6.66
C GLU A 511 -10.10 -19.42 -6.82
N VAL A 512 -10.50 -20.16 -5.80
CA VAL A 512 -10.26 -21.62 -5.76
C VAL A 512 -11.45 -22.43 -6.29
N TYR A 513 -12.20 -21.87 -7.25
CA TYR A 513 -13.26 -22.63 -7.92
C TYR A 513 -12.71 -23.87 -8.61
N GLU A 514 -13.42 -24.97 -8.43
CA GLU A 514 -13.11 -26.25 -9.05
C GLU A 514 -14.04 -26.52 -10.22
N PHE A 515 -13.42 -26.78 -11.39
CA PHE A 515 -14.10 -27.15 -12.61
C PHE A 515 -13.48 -28.44 -13.16
N ALA A 516 -14.27 -29.26 -13.88
CA ALA A 516 -13.78 -30.47 -14.52
C ALA A 516 -12.66 -30.17 -15.52
N SER A 517 -12.76 -29.03 -16.21
CA SER A 517 -11.71 -28.53 -17.09
C SER A 517 -11.44 -27.05 -16.83
N LYS A 518 -10.14 -26.67 -16.70
CA LYS A 518 -9.75 -25.28 -16.40
C LYS A 518 -8.46 -24.94 -17.12
N ARG A 519 -8.44 -23.77 -17.79
CA ARG A 519 -7.24 -23.16 -18.36
C ARG A 519 -7.22 -21.68 -17.96
N VAL A 520 -6.09 -21.21 -17.44
CA VAL A 520 -5.87 -19.81 -17.10
C VAL A 520 -4.50 -19.36 -17.59
N ALA A 521 -4.45 -18.21 -18.24
CA ALA A 521 -3.23 -17.66 -18.79
C ALA A 521 -3.18 -16.14 -18.65
N TRP A 522 -1.98 -15.58 -18.76
CA TRP A 522 -1.82 -14.15 -18.91
C TRP A 522 -0.74 -13.82 -19.96
N GLU A 523 -0.90 -12.66 -20.59
CA GLU A 523 -0.01 -12.14 -21.63
C GLU A 523 0.39 -10.71 -21.28
N THR A 524 1.66 -10.37 -21.41
CA THR A 524 2.13 -8.98 -21.35
C THR A 524 2.51 -8.47 -22.73
N ILE A 525 2.27 -7.17 -22.92
CA ILE A 525 2.69 -6.40 -24.09
C ILE A 525 3.81 -5.42 -23.70
N GLY A 526 4.49 -4.85 -24.70
CA GLY A 526 5.54 -3.86 -24.46
C GLY A 526 5.01 -2.55 -23.89
N PRO A 527 5.86 -1.76 -23.20
CA PRO A 527 5.51 -0.41 -22.78
C PRO A 527 5.29 0.51 -23.99
N LEU A 528 4.44 1.53 -23.82
CA LEU A 528 4.18 2.51 -24.90
C LEU A 528 5.40 3.38 -25.22
N LEU A 529 6.34 3.51 -24.30
CA LEU A 529 7.56 4.30 -24.48
C LEU A 529 8.69 3.69 -23.64
N GLU A 530 9.79 3.27 -24.28
CA GLU A 530 10.96 2.63 -23.64
C GLU A 530 12.00 3.62 -23.11
N ARG A 531 11.57 4.70 -22.46
CA ARG A 531 12.39 5.69 -21.76
C ARG A 531 11.60 6.32 -20.62
N ALA A 532 12.06 7.44 -20.06
CA ALA A 532 11.27 8.17 -19.05
C ALA A 532 9.85 8.44 -19.59
N SER A 533 8.87 7.71 -19.08
CA SER A 533 7.49 7.71 -19.56
C SER A 533 6.50 8.08 -18.47
N PRO A 534 5.52 8.93 -18.75
CA PRO A 534 4.40 9.19 -17.82
C PRO A 534 3.41 8.01 -17.71
N LEU A 535 3.46 7.06 -18.65
CA LEU A 535 2.60 5.86 -18.67
C LEU A 535 3.35 4.57 -18.31
N ARG A 536 4.54 4.68 -17.66
CA ARG A 536 5.19 3.51 -17.10
C ARG A 536 4.33 2.87 -16.02
N SER A 537 4.28 1.55 -15.97
CA SER A 537 3.40 0.82 -15.04
C SER A 537 4.16 0.22 -13.86
N ALA A 538 3.51 0.19 -12.72
CA ALA A 538 4.01 -0.36 -11.46
C ALA A 538 2.90 -0.89 -10.57
N HIS A 539 3.27 -1.37 -9.39
CA HIS A 539 2.34 -1.88 -8.39
C HIS A 539 1.45 -0.76 -7.82
N LEU A 540 0.18 -0.74 -8.17
CA LEU A 540 -0.88 -0.04 -7.47
C LEU A 540 -1.61 -1.03 -6.54
N ARG A 541 -2.07 -0.60 -5.36
CA ARG A 541 -2.63 -1.44 -4.29
C ARG A 541 -3.36 -2.68 -4.79
N ASP A 542 -2.94 -3.87 -4.33
CA ASP A 542 -3.32 -5.20 -4.82
C ASP A 542 -3.01 -5.39 -6.32
N PRO A 543 -1.71 -5.37 -6.72
CA PRO A 543 -1.31 -5.32 -8.12
C PRO A 543 -1.98 -6.39 -8.97
N VAL A 544 -2.73 -5.92 -9.96
CA VAL A 544 -3.64 -6.56 -10.91
C VAL A 544 -4.80 -7.39 -10.29
N GLY A 545 -4.91 -7.44 -8.97
CA GLY A 545 -6.02 -8.15 -8.32
C GLY A 545 -7.39 -7.60 -8.70
N PRO A 546 -7.67 -6.28 -8.52
CA PRO A 546 -8.94 -5.68 -8.89
C PRO A 546 -9.30 -5.86 -10.36
N GLN A 547 -8.34 -5.73 -11.30
CA GLN A 547 -8.56 -5.91 -12.73
C GLN A 547 -9.02 -7.34 -13.05
N ILE A 548 -8.27 -8.31 -12.54
CA ILE A 548 -8.53 -9.74 -12.80
C ILE A 548 -9.85 -10.18 -12.19
N HIS A 549 -10.10 -9.79 -10.90
CA HIS A 549 -11.29 -10.25 -10.18
C HIS A 549 -12.55 -9.47 -10.57
N PHE A 550 -12.41 -8.25 -11.10
CA PHE A 550 -13.50 -7.60 -11.81
C PHE A 550 -14.02 -8.49 -12.95
N ALA A 551 -13.11 -9.03 -13.75
CA ALA A 551 -13.49 -9.90 -14.86
C ALA A 551 -13.98 -11.28 -14.39
N SER A 552 -13.19 -11.99 -13.56
CA SER A 552 -13.52 -13.37 -13.17
C SER A 552 -14.80 -13.46 -12.35
N GLU A 553 -15.01 -12.57 -11.38
CA GLU A 553 -16.18 -12.60 -10.49
C GLU A 553 -17.44 -12.00 -11.14
N SER A 554 -17.30 -11.01 -12.05
CA SER A 554 -18.44 -10.61 -12.88
C SER A 554 -18.84 -11.71 -13.85
N PHE A 555 -17.86 -12.43 -14.42
CA PHE A 555 -18.12 -13.55 -15.30
C PHE A 555 -18.80 -14.73 -14.60
N MET A 556 -18.42 -15.05 -13.36
CA MET A 556 -19.12 -16.07 -12.56
C MET A 556 -20.59 -15.71 -12.36
N ASP A 557 -20.90 -14.45 -12.19
CA ASP A 557 -22.28 -13.94 -12.08
C ASP A 557 -23.01 -13.99 -13.42
N GLU A 558 -22.33 -13.75 -14.54
CA GLU A 558 -22.91 -13.89 -15.88
C GLU A 558 -23.27 -15.34 -16.19
N VAL A 559 -22.41 -16.31 -15.80
CA VAL A 559 -22.69 -17.73 -15.96
C VAL A 559 -23.85 -18.17 -15.04
N ALA A 560 -23.88 -17.69 -13.78
CA ALA A 560 -24.99 -17.94 -12.88
C ALA A 560 -26.33 -17.49 -13.49
N HIS A 561 -26.38 -16.28 -14.05
CA HIS A 561 -27.54 -15.78 -14.77
C HIS A 561 -27.90 -16.65 -15.98
N ALA A 562 -26.90 -17.06 -16.77
CA ALA A 562 -27.10 -17.87 -17.95
C ALA A 562 -27.76 -19.23 -17.68
N VAL A 563 -27.57 -19.79 -16.47
CA VAL A 563 -28.16 -21.05 -16.02
C VAL A 563 -29.34 -20.86 -15.06
N GLY A 564 -29.78 -19.60 -14.83
CA GLY A 564 -30.90 -19.26 -13.95
C GLY A 564 -30.67 -19.55 -12.48
N ALA A 565 -29.39 -19.54 -12.02
CA ALA A 565 -29.02 -19.82 -10.66
C ALA A 565 -28.90 -18.52 -9.82
N ASP A 566 -29.06 -18.65 -8.51
CA ASP A 566 -28.69 -17.61 -7.55
C ASP A 566 -27.16 -17.42 -7.53
N PRO A 567 -26.66 -16.18 -7.52
CA PRO A 567 -25.20 -15.91 -7.55
C PRO A 567 -24.41 -16.52 -6.39
N VAL A 568 -24.96 -16.60 -5.19
CA VAL A 568 -24.31 -17.21 -4.02
C VAL A 568 -24.29 -18.72 -4.16
N GLU A 569 -25.44 -19.33 -4.45
CA GLU A 569 -25.55 -20.78 -4.62
C GLU A 569 -24.66 -21.29 -5.76
N PHE A 570 -24.59 -20.53 -6.87
CA PHE A 570 -23.74 -20.89 -8.00
C PHE A 570 -22.25 -20.94 -7.60
N ARG A 571 -21.76 -19.95 -6.85
CA ARG A 571 -20.37 -19.95 -6.33
C ARG A 571 -20.12 -21.12 -5.39
N LEU A 572 -21.04 -21.40 -4.47
CA LEU A 572 -20.91 -22.49 -3.50
C LEU A 572 -20.88 -23.87 -4.15
N ARG A 573 -21.55 -24.08 -5.31
CA ARG A 573 -21.48 -25.34 -6.08
C ARG A 573 -20.06 -25.66 -6.57
N HIS A 574 -19.26 -24.64 -6.83
CA HIS A 574 -17.93 -24.77 -7.38
C HIS A 574 -16.79 -24.64 -6.36
N LEU A 575 -17.14 -24.64 -5.05
CA LEU A 575 -16.17 -24.52 -3.96
C LEU A 575 -16.19 -25.77 -3.08
N LYS A 576 -14.98 -26.25 -2.71
CA LYS A 576 -14.81 -27.35 -1.74
C LYS A 576 -14.11 -26.91 -0.46
N ALA A 577 -13.28 -25.86 -0.53
CA ALA A 577 -12.50 -25.39 0.61
C ALA A 577 -13.43 -24.82 1.70
N PRO A 578 -13.42 -25.36 2.93
CA PRO A 578 -14.37 -24.97 3.97
C PRO A 578 -14.26 -23.49 4.38
N ARG A 579 -13.03 -22.92 4.36
CA ARG A 579 -12.82 -21.51 4.72
C ARG A 579 -13.46 -20.57 3.70
N ASP A 580 -13.36 -20.89 2.41
CA ASP A 580 -13.94 -20.08 1.32
C ASP A 580 -15.46 -20.12 1.38
N ILE A 581 -16.04 -21.30 1.57
CA ILE A 581 -17.47 -21.50 1.76
C ILE A 581 -17.97 -20.69 2.96
N ALA A 582 -17.23 -20.73 4.08
CA ALA A 582 -17.60 -20.02 5.30
C ALA A 582 -17.62 -18.50 5.10
N VAL A 583 -16.64 -17.94 4.38
CA VAL A 583 -16.55 -16.50 4.12
C VAL A 583 -17.70 -16.01 3.23
N ILE A 584 -18.04 -16.73 2.16
CA ILE A 584 -19.16 -16.40 1.28
C ILE A 584 -20.49 -16.47 2.05
N LYS A 585 -20.70 -17.54 2.82
CA LYS A 585 -21.91 -17.69 3.63
C LYS A 585 -22.05 -16.59 4.68
N ALA A 586 -20.97 -16.25 5.37
CA ALA A 586 -20.97 -15.18 6.38
C ALA A 586 -21.31 -13.80 5.78
N ALA A 587 -20.79 -13.48 4.60
CA ALA A 587 -21.14 -12.24 3.90
C ALA A 587 -22.60 -12.23 3.47
N ALA A 588 -23.09 -13.32 2.88
CA ALA A 588 -24.47 -13.44 2.43
C ALA A 588 -25.47 -13.39 3.60
N GLU A 589 -25.22 -14.12 4.67
CA GLU A 589 -26.05 -14.13 5.87
C GLU A 589 -26.13 -12.74 6.51
N ARG A 590 -25.00 -12.10 6.72
CA ARG A 590 -24.91 -10.75 7.30
C ARG A 590 -25.60 -9.68 6.46
N ALA A 591 -25.52 -9.81 5.13
CA ALA A 591 -26.20 -8.93 4.19
C ALA A 591 -27.71 -9.19 4.06
N GLY A 592 -28.23 -10.25 4.70
CA GLY A 592 -29.62 -10.69 4.53
C GLY A 592 -29.92 -11.13 3.08
N TRP A 593 -28.99 -11.89 2.47
CA TRP A 593 -29.12 -12.35 1.10
C TRP A 593 -30.36 -13.21 0.91
N GLN A 594 -31.18 -12.84 -0.05
CA GLN A 594 -32.37 -13.64 -0.45
C GLN A 594 -32.02 -14.44 -1.70
N THR A 595 -32.16 -15.75 -1.62
CA THR A 595 -31.89 -16.65 -2.75
C THR A 595 -32.83 -16.37 -3.91
N ARG A 596 -32.31 -15.90 -5.00
CA ARG A 596 -32.99 -15.67 -6.28
C ARG A 596 -32.00 -15.43 -7.41
N PRO A 597 -32.36 -15.72 -8.65
CA PRO A 597 -31.58 -15.28 -9.80
C PRO A 597 -31.53 -13.73 -9.91
N SER A 598 -30.48 -13.23 -10.53
CA SER A 598 -30.38 -11.85 -11.02
C SER A 598 -30.70 -11.81 -12.51
N PRO A 599 -31.23 -10.69 -13.08
CA PRO A 599 -31.54 -9.43 -12.41
C PRO A 599 -32.93 -9.43 -11.77
N ARG A 600 -33.16 -8.45 -10.90
CA ARG A 600 -34.51 -8.11 -10.44
C ARG A 600 -35.35 -7.56 -11.60
N ARG A 601 -36.58 -8.05 -11.72
CA ARG A 601 -37.52 -7.63 -12.81
C ARG A 601 -38.71 -6.84 -12.31
N ASP A 602 -38.80 -6.61 -11.00
CA ASP A 602 -39.92 -6.00 -10.29
C ASP A 602 -39.77 -4.48 -10.11
N GLN A 603 -38.67 -3.89 -10.60
CA GLN A 603 -38.41 -2.47 -10.43
C GLN A 603 -38.77 -1.65 -11.66
N THR A 604 -39.46 -0.53 -11.43
CA THR A 604 -39.86 0.44 -12.43
C THR A 604 -39.37 1.85 -12.07
N GLY A 605 -39.29 2.75 -13.04
CA GLY A 605 -38.85 4.14 -12.86
C GLY A 605 -37.36 4.33 -13.03
N ASP A 606 -36.93 5.56 -12.74
CA ASP A 606 -35.55 6.00 -13.02
C ASP A 606 -34.55 5.51 -11.95
N LYS A 607 -35.00 5.42 -10.70
CA LYS A 607 -34.14 4.97 -9.60
C LYS A 607 -34.42 3.51 -9.27
N VAL A 608 -33.40 2.70 -9.39
CA VAL A 608 -33.48 1.25 -9.14
C VAL A 608 -32.33 0.83 -8.25
N SER A 609 -32.54 -0.23 -7.45
CA SER A 609 -31.55 -0.74 -6.52
C SER A 609 -31.23 -2.19 -6.82
N GLY A 610 -29.98 -2.58 -6.62
CA GLY A 610 -29.53 -3.95 -6.80
C GLY A 610 -28.47 -4.33 -5.78
N ARG A 611 -28.22 -5.62 -5.72
CA ARG A 611 -27.16 -6.20 -4.88
C ARG A 611 -26.29 -7.15 -5.70
N GLY A 612 -25.01 -7.20 -5.38
CA GLY A 612 -24.06 -8.09 -6.04
C GLY A 612 -23.08 -8.67 -5.04
N ILE A 613 -22.62 -9.87 -5.30
CA ILE A 613 -21.60 -10.53 -4.51
C ILE A 613 -20.37 -10.81 -5.36
N ALA A 614 -19.20 -10.71 -4.74
CA ALA A 614 -17.94 -11.18 -5.30
C ALA A 614 -17.04 -11.72 -4.18
N TYR A 615 -16.12 -12.59 -4.53
CA TYR A 615 -15.26 -13.30 -3.61
C TYR A 615 -13.82 -13.37 -4.17
N SER A 616 -12.82 -13.40 -3.29
CA SER A 616 -11.44 -13.55 -3.72
C SER A 616 -10.54 -14.06 -2.60
N GLN A 617 -9.34 -14.52 -3.01
CA GLN A 617 -8.24 -14.85 -2.10
C GLN A 617 -6.99 -14.03 -2.42
N ARG A 618 -6.16 -13.79 -1.38
CA ARG A 618 -4.80 -13.27 -1.53
C ARG A 618 -3.90 -13.73 -0.37
N ASN A 619 -2.83 -14.45 -0.68
CA ASN A 619 -1.80 -14.86 0.28
C ASN A 619 -2.36 -15.52 1.56
N GLY A 620 -3.40 -16.34 1.42
CA GLY A 620 -4.08 -17.03 2.53
C GLY A 620 -5.18 -16.23 3.24
N THR A 621 -5.39 -14.97 2.86
CA THR A 621 -6.56 -14.18 3.27
C THR A 621 -7.70 -14.35 2.29
N ILE A 622 -8.91 -14.53 2.79
CA ILE A 622 -10.13 -14.78 2.04
C ILE A 622 -11.12 -13.67 2.32
N CYS A 623 -11.73 -13.09 1.28
CA CYS A 623 -12.72 -12.02 1.40
C CYS A 623 -13.92 -12.28 0.50
N ALA A 624 -15.12 -12.03 1.02
CA ALA A 624 -16.33 -11.90 0.22
C ALA A 624 -17.00 -10.55 0.49
N VAL A 625 -17.47 -9.91 -0.56
CA VAL A 625 -18.10 -8.58 -0.52
C VAL A 625 -19.48 -8.67 -1.13
N VAL A 626 -20.48 -8.22 -0.41
CA VAL A 626 -21.81 -7.92 -0.93
C VAL A 626 -21.94 -6.40 -1.02
N ALA A 627 -22.22 -5.90 -2.23
CA ALA A 627 -22.49 -4.49 -2.49
C ALA A 627 -23.99 -4.28 -2.74
N GLU A 628 -24.57 -3.23 -2.15
CA GLU A 628 -25.90 -2.72 -2.47
C GLU A 628 -25.72 -1.35 -3.17
N VAL A 629 -26.29 -1.21 -4.35
CA VAL A 629 -26.16 0.02 -5.15
C VAL A 629 -27.53 0.57 -5.51
N ASP A 630 -27.61 1.90 -5.63
CA ASP A 630 -28.70 2.60 -6.27
C ASP A 630 -28.20 3.15 -7.61
N VAL A 631 -28.98 2.96 -8.66
CA VAL A 631 -28.69 3.42 -10.02
C VAL A 631 -29.79 4.38 -10.46
N ASP A 632 -29.42 5.57 -10.87
CA ASP A 632 -30.30 6.52 -11.54
C ASP A 632 -30.15 6.34 -13.04
N ARG A 633 -31.15 5.73 -13.68
CA ARG A 633 -31.17 5.44 -15.12
C ARG A 633 -31.15 6.69 -15.99
N SER A 634 -31.74 7.79 -15.51
CA SER A 634 -31.82 9.04 -16.26
C SER A 634 -30.50 9.78 -16.36
N THR A 635 -29.68 9.68 -15.31
CA THR A 635 -28.38 10.36 -15.20
C THR A 635 -27.20 9.42 -15.38
N GLY A 636 -27.38 8.10 -15.19
CA GLY A 636 -26.29 7.12 -15.13
C GLY A 636 -25.52 7.12 -13.80
N LYS A 637 -25.92 7.92 -12.83
CA LYS A 637 -25.24 7.97 -11.53
C LYS A 637 -25.46 6.68 -10.74
N ILE A 638 -24.39 6.20 -10.13
CA ILE A 638 -24.38 5.07 -9.23
C ILE A 638 -23.99 5.55 -7.83
N TRP A 639 -24.77 5.18 -6.84
CA TRP A 639 -24.37 5.27 -5.45
C TRP A 639 -24.16 3.88 -4.87
N ALA A 640 -22.91 3.57 -4.55
CA ALA A 640 -22.53 2.34 -3.87
C ALA A 640 -22.84 2.48 -2.37
N ARG A 641 -24.11 2.24 -2.03
CA ARG A 641 -24.76 2.69 -0.78
C ARG A 641 -24.30 1.91 0.44
N LYS A 642 -24.18 0.57 0.32
CA LYS A 642 -23.84 -0.28 1.46
C LYS A 642 -22.94 -1.44 1.05
N PHE A 643 -22.01 -1.78 1.94
CA PHE A 643 -21.13 -2.94 1.77
C PHE A 643 -21.21 -3.85 3.00
N THR A 644 -21.28 -5.15 2.76
CA THR A 644 -21.06 -6.18 3.77
C THR A 644 -19.85 -6.99 3.38
N VAL A 645 -18.83 -7.03 4.25
CA VAL A 645 -17.55 -7.66 3.99
C VAL A 645 -17.28 -8.76 5.01
N ALA A 646 -17.20 -10.00 4.57
CA ALA A 646 -16.65 -11.07 5.40
C ALA A 646 -15.16 -11.25 5.09
N HIS A 647 -14.35 -11.33 6.13
CA HIS A 647 -12.89 -11.35 6.03
C HIS A 647 -12.28 -12.39 6.97
N ASP A 648 -11.50 -13.32 6.42
CA ASP A 648 -10.74 -14.34 7.13
C ASP A 648 -9.24 -14.17 6.84
N CYS A 649 -8.49 -13.65 7.80
CA CYS A 649 -7.03 -13.52 7.73
C CYS A 649 -6.30 -14.40 8.76
N GLY A 650 -6.92 -15.49 9.21
CA GLY A 650 -6.39 -16.32 10.29
C GLY A 650 -6.53 -15.62 11.65
N GLN A 651 -5.52 -15.68 12.50
CA GLN A 651 -5.53 -14.98 13.79
C GLN A 651 -5.59 -13.46 13.60
N ILE A 652 -6.57 -12.83 14.23
CA ILE A 652 -6.71 -11.37 14.24
C ILE A 652 -5.84 -10.78 15.35
N ILE A 653 -4.94 -9.87 15.00
CA ILE A 653 -4.04 -9.22 15.97
C ILE A 653 -4.72 -8.00 16.59
N ASN A 654 -5.25 -7.10 15.74
CA ASN A 654 -6.00 -5.93 16.19
C ASN A 654 -7.29 -5.80 15.38
N PRO A 655 -8.47 -6.11 15.95
CA PRO A 655 -9.72 -6.04 15.23
C PRO A 655 -10.12 -4.61 14.82
N ASP A 656 -9.82 -3.58 15.63
CA ASP A 656 -10.11 -2.18 15.29
C ASP A 656 -9.30 -1.74 14.05
N GLY A 657 -7.98 -2.01 14.06
CA GLY A 657 -7.13 -1.72 12.91
C GLY A 657 -7.50 -2.51 11.67
N LEU A 658 -7.96 -3.76 11.81
CA LEU A 658 -8.41 -4.59 10.71
C LEU A 658 -9.67 -4.02 10.03
N VAL A 659 -10.67 -3.61 10.83
CA VAL A 659 -11.89 -2.94 10.31
C VAL A 659 -11.51 -1.70 9.51
N LYS A 660 -10.65 -0.81 10.06
CA LYS A 660 -10.22 0.41 9.35
C LYS A 660 -9.44 0.12 8.07
N CYS A 661 -8.69 -0.97 8.05
CA CYS A 661 -7.99 -1.42 6.85
C CYS A 661 -8.98 -1.92 5.77
N ILE A 662 -10.01 -2.66 6.16
CA ILE A 662 -11.09 -3.13 5.27
C ILE A 662 -11.88 -1.93 4.72
N GLU A 663 -12.34 -1.01 5.58
CA GLU A 663 -13.04 0.20 5.18
C GLU A 663 -12.24 0.99 4.12
N GLY A 664 -10.94 1.21 4.36
CA GLY A 664 -10.07 1.89 3.41
C GLY A 664 -9.88 1.15 2.07
N ASN A 665 -9.94 -0.18 2.06
CA ASN A 665 -9.95 -0.97 0.84
C ASN A 665 -11.26 -0.78 0.05
N ILE A 666 -12.39 -0.80 0.73
CA ILE A 666 -13.71 -0.64 0.10
C ILE A 666 -13.84 0.76 -0.52
N VAL A 667 -13.56 1.82 0.24
CA VAL A 667 -13.64 3.21 -0.24
C VAL A 667 -12.74 3.42 -1.47
N GLN A 668 -11.48 2.97 -1.41
CA GLN A 668 -10.59 3.07 -2.57
C GLN A 668 -11.06 2.20 -3.74
N GLY A 669 -11.61 1.03 -3.47
CA GLY A 669 -12.19 0.15 -4.49
C GLY A 669 -13.38 0.78 -5.20
N ILE A 670 -14.26 1.47 -4.47
CA ILE A 670 -15.38 2.24 -5.05
C ILE A 670 -14.84 3.34 -5.95
N SER A 671 -13.89 4.15 -5.46
CA SER A 671 -13.28 5.24 -6.22
C SER A 671 -12.69 4.73 -7.55
N ARG A 672 -11.87 3.69 -7.49
CA ARG A 672 -11.26 3.06 -8.66
C ARG A 672 -12.28 2.48 -9.65
N THR A 673 -13.43 2.05 -9.16
CA THR A 673 -14.49 1.43 -9.97
C THR A 673 -15.38 2.46 -10.64
N LEU A 674 -15.70 3.56 -9.96
CA LEU A 674 -16.70 4.53 -10.44
C LEU A 674 -16.07 5.73 -11.17
N TRP A 675 -14.83 6.13 -10.80
CA TRP A 675 -14.28 7.41 -11.20
C TRP A 675 -12.90 7.36 -11.86
N GLU A 676 -11.99 6.52 -11.36
CA GLU A 676 -10.56 6.65 -11.66
C GLU A 676 -10.17 6.07 -13.02
N GLU A 677 -9.72 6.93 -13.92
CA GLU A 677 -9.12 6.58 -15.22
C GLU A 677 -8.03 7.59 -15.55
N THR A 678 -6.80 7.13 -15.80
CA THR A 678 -5.75 7.99 -16.33
C THR A 678 -6.03 8.24 -17.81
N THR A 679 -6.33 9.48 -18.15
CA THR A 679 -6.51 9.93 -19.53
C THR A 679 -5.20 10.44 -20.12
N PHE A 680 -5.04 10.28 -21.42
CA PHE A 680 -3.86 10.74 -22.16
C PHE A 680 -4.21 10.94 -23.65
N ASP A 681 -3.49 11.86 -24.26
CA ASP A 681 -3.51 12.09 -25.69
C ASP A 681 -2.29 11.43 -26.38
N LYS A 682 -2.00 11.82 -27.61
CA LYS A 682 -0.84 11.30 -28.35
C LYS A 682 0.52 11.70 -27.76
N GLN A 683 0.56 12.70 -26.89
CA GLN A 683 1.78 13.34 -26.43
C GLN A 683 2.06 13.19 -24.94
N ALA A 684 1.01 13.21 -24.11
CA ALA A 684 1.14 13.30 -22.67
C ALA A 684 -0.05 12.67 -21.91
N VAL A 685 0.10 12.51 -20.62
CA VAL A 685 -1.01 12.28 -19.68
C VAL A 685 -1.75 13.58 -19.48
N THR A 686 -3.08 13.53 -19.61
CA THR A 686 -3.99 14.67 -19.46
C THR A 686 -4.71 14.69 -18.11
N SER A 687 -4.62 13.61 -17.34
CA SER A 687 -5.08 13.51 -15.94
C SER A 687 -4.04 14.10 -15.00
N VAL A 688 -4.09 15.41 -14.76
CA VAL A 688 -3.04 16.16 -14.06
C VAL A 688 -3.49 16.80 -12.74
N ASP A 689 -4.78 16.77 -12.44
CA ASP A 689 -5.38 17.33 -11.23
C ASP A 689 -6.67 16.59 -10.84
N TRP A 690 -7.34 17.04 -9.77
CA TRP A 690 -8.57 16.40 -9.28
C TRP A 690 -9.81 16.63 -10.15
N ILE A 691 -9.74 17.55 -11.13
CA ILE A 691 -10.80 17.76 -12.12
C ILE A 691 -10.66 16.74 -13.24
N THR A 692 -9.43 16.54 -13.71
CA THR A 692 -9.10 15.64 -14.84
C THR A 692 -8.84 14.19 -14.40
N TYR A 693 -8.62 13.97 -13.09
CA TYR A 693 -8.57 12.65 -12.44
C TYR A 693 -9.50 12.65 -11.23
N PRO A 694 -10.82 12.56 -11.45
CA PRO A 694 -11.77 12.54 -10.33
C PRO A 694 -11.62 11.30 -9.47
N ILE A 695 -11.81 11.49 -8.17
CA ILE A 695 -11.87 10.43 -7.16
C ILE A 695 -13.21 10.49 -6.43
N LEU A 696 -13.53 9.46 -5.66
CA LEU A 696 -14.74 9.42 -4.85
C LEU A 696 -14.81 10.63 -3.89
N ASP A 697 -15.89 11.38 -3.97
CA ASP A 697 -16.19 12.48 -3.03
C ASP A 697 -16.78 11.93 -1.72
N ILE A 698 -16.63 12.70 -0.63
CA ILE A 698 -17.16 12.31 0.67
C ILE A 698 -18.68 12.14 0.69
N THR A 699 -19.39 12.87 -0.16
CA THR A 699 -20.86 12.78 -0.29
C THR A 699 -21.33 11.52 -1.02
N GLU A 700 -20.42 10.81 -1.69
CA GLU A 700 -20.68 9.59 -2.45
C GLU A 700 -20.20 8.33 -1.73
N THR A 701 -19.62 8.50 -0.54
CA THR A 701 -19.19 7.36 0.28
C THR A 701 -20.39 6.51 0.71
N PRO A 702 -20.19 5.20 0.96
CA PRO A 702 -21.29 4.35 1.43
C PRO A 702 -21.81 4.80 2.80
N GLU A 703 -23.11 4.62 3.03
CA GLU A 703 -23.74 4.81 4.33
C GLU A 703 -23.11 3.90 5.39
N THR A 704 -22.82 2.66 5.00
CA THR A 704 -22.25 1.66 5.91
C THR A 704 -21.30 0.72 5.18
N ILE A 705 -20.22 0.36 5.89
CA ILE A 705 -19.35 -0.77 5.57
C ILE A 705 -19.37 -1.70 6.79
N ASP A 706 -20.15 -2.77 6.69
CA ASP A 706 -20.35 -3.73 7.76
C ASP A 706 -19.37 -4.89 7.63
N CYS A 707 -18.48 -5.07 8.61
CA CYS A 707 -17.41 -6.04 8.58
C CYS A 707 -17.70 -7.25 9.47
N VAL A 708 -17.71 -8.45 8.88
CA VAL A 708 -17.74 -9.73 9.58
C VAL A 708 -16.32 -10.27 9.66
N LEU A 709 -15.71 -10.18 10.83
CA LEU A 709 -14.36 -10.65 11.08
C LEU A 709 -14.39 -12.11 11.53
N ILE A 710 -13.89 -13.03 10.68
CA ILE A 710 -13.78 -14.45 10.99
C ILE A 710 -12.42 -14.69 11.63
N ASN A 711 -12.38 -14.74 12.97
CA ASN A 711 -11.15 -14.98 13.72
C ASN A 711 -10.86 -16.48 13.82
N ARG A 712 -9.64 -16.87 13.45
CA ARG A 712 -9.12 -18.23 13.61
C ARG A 712 -7.82 -18.18 14.41
N PRO A 713 -7.90 -18.13 15.74
CA PRO A 713 -6.73 -17.92 16.58
C PRO A 713 -5.69 -19.05 16.47
N GLU A 714 -6.09 -20.24 16.06
CA GLU A 714 -5.21 -21.40 15.81
C GLU A 714 -4.41 -21.29 14.49
N ALA A 715 -4.85 -20.45 13.58
CA ALA A 715 -4.21 -20.27 12.28
C ALA A 715 -3.20 -19.11 12.33
N ALA A 716 -2.10 -19.23 11.61
CA ALA A 716 -1.16 -18.13 11.48
C ALA A 716 -1.83 -16.89 10.87
N PRO A 717 -1.54 -15.67 11.36
CA PRO A 717 -2.09 -14.44 10.80
C PRO A 717 -1.57 -14.23 9.37
N THR A 718 -2.47 -13.83 8.48
CA THR A 718 -2.17 -13.43 7.11
C THR A 718 -2.36 -11.93 6.92
N GLY A 719 -2.06 -11.41 5.71
CA GLY A 719 -2.08 -9.97 5.47
C GLY A 719 -3.46 -9.46 5.09
N ALA A 720 -3.85 -8.29 5.60
CA ALA A 720 -5.14 -7.66 5.34
C ALA A 720 -5.06 -6.34 4.55
N GLY A 721 -3.86 -5.85 4.23
CA GLY A 721 -3.64 -4.53 3.62
C GLY A 721 -4.29 -4.33 2.25
N GLU A 722 -4.54 -5.42 1.51
CA GLU A 722 -4.97 -5.38 0.12
C GLU A 722 -6.19 -6.26 -0.21
N PRO A 723 -6.42 -7.43 0.44
CA PRO A 723 -7.37 -8.42 -0.08
C PRO A 723 -8.80 -7.92 -0.32
N SER A 724 -9.30 -7.04 0.55
CA SER A 724 -10.70 -6.58 0.49
C SER A 724 -11.00 -5.62 -0.66
N ILE A 725 -9.98 -5.00 -1.32
CA ILE A 725 -10.23 -4.16 -2.51
C ILE A 725 -10.53 -5.02 -3.74
N ARG A 726 -10.03 -6.24 -3.76
CA ARG A 726 -10.02 -7.15 -4.91
C ARG A 726 -11.41 -7.43 -5.49
N PRO A 727 -12.42 -7.81 -4.68
CA PRO A 727 -13.76 -8.15 -5.17
C PRO A 727 -14.70 -6.94 -5.37
N VAL A 728 -14.28 -5.71 -5.00
CA VAL A 728 -15.18 -4.54 -4.94
C VAL A 728 -15.80 -4.22 -6.31
N ALA A 729 -14.98 -4.13 -7.35
CA ALA A 729 -15.47 -3.76 -8.69
C ALA A 729 -16.48 -4.77 -9.24
N ALA A 730 -16.22 -6.06 -9.05
CA ALA A 730 -17.15 -7.11 -9.46
C ALA A 730 -18.45 -7.08 -8.64
N ALA A 731 -18.37 -6.87 -7.32
CA ALA A 731 -19.57 -6.77 -6.48
C ALA A 731 -20.48 -5.60 -6.92
N ILE A 732 -19.88 -4.44 -7.25
CA ILE A 732 -20.62 -3.28 -7.78
C ILE A 732 -21.20 -3.60 -9.17
N ALA A 733 -20.41 -4.18 -10.09
CA ALA A 733 -20.88 -4.56 -11.44
C ALA A 733 -22.06 -5.53 -11.39
N ASN A 734 -21.99 -6.54 -10.52
CA ASN A 734 -23.05 -7.51 -10.30
C ASN A 734 -24.31 -6.87 -9.68
N ALA A 735 -24.12 -5.89 -8.79
CA ALA A 735 -25.22 -5.13 -8.21
C ALA A 735 -25.92 -4.24 -9.25
N ILE A 736 -25.17 -3.59 -10.15
CA ILE A 736 -25.71 -2.82 -11.26
C ILE A 736 -26.53 -3.74 -12.18
N PHE A 737 -26.01 -4.91 -12.52
CA PHE A 737 -26.76 -5.88 -13.31
C PHE A 737 -28.04 -6.33 -12.60
N ASP A 738 -27.96 -6.59 -11.31
CA ASP A 738 -29.15 -6.96 -10.52
C ASP A 738 -30.23 -5.85 -10.54
N ALA A 739 -29.81 -4.58 -10.50
CA ALA A 739 -30.69 -3.43 -10.53
C ALA A 739 -31.31 -3.17 -11.93
N THR A 740 -30.50 -3.35 -12.99
CA THR A 740 -30.83 -2.79 -14.32
C THR A 740 -31.03 -3.85 -15.41
N GLY A 741 -30.48 -5.05 -15.23
CA GLY A 741 -30.39 -6.08 -16.26
C GLY A 741 -29.29 -5.85 -17.29
N VAL A 742 -28.46 -4.80 -17.13
CA VAL A 742 -27.39 -4.44 -18.08
C VAL A 742 -26.02 -4.78 -17.49
N ARG A 743 -25.17 -5.44 -18.29
CA ARG A 743 -23.78 -5.75 -17.94
C ARG A 743 -22.83 -4.65 -18.40
N ILE A 744 -22.10 -4.06 -17.45
CA ILE A 744 -21.04 -3.10 -17.73
C ILE A 744 -19.69 -3.81 -17.55
N ARG A 745 -18.90 -3.88 -18.64
CA ARG A 745 -17.64 -4.64 -18.69
C ARG A 745 -16.42 -3.75 -18.87
N ARG A 746 -16.55 -2.44 -18.66
CA ARG A 746 -15.45 -1.48 -18.71
C ARG A 746 -15.49 -0.52 -17.52
N VAL A 747 -14.41 -0.51 -16.73
CA VAL A 747 -14.15 0.43 -15.64
C VAL A 747 -13.54 1.72 -16.20
N PRO A 748 -13.80 2.93 -15.62
CA PRO A 748 -14.75 3.19 -14.54
C PRO A 748 -16.19 3.23 -15.00
N PHE A 749 -17.13 3.04 -14.09
CA PHE A 749 -18.57 3.15 -14.34
C PHE A 749 -19.02 4.62 -14.21
N SER A 750 -18.40 5.50 -15.04
CA SER A 750 -18.78 6.90 -15.06
C SER A 750 -20.24 7.09 -15.46
N PRO A 751 -20.93 8.16 -15.02
CA PRO A 751 -22.33 8.40 -15.34
C PRO A 751 -22.65 8.32 -16.84
N ASP A 752 -21.81 8.92 -17.69
CA ASP A 752 -22.00 8.90 -19.14
C ASP A 752 -21.90 7.47 -19.71
N ARG A 753 -20.92 6.69 -19.26
CA ARG A 753 -20.74 5.29 -19.70
C ARG A 753 -21.89 4.40 -19.25
N VAL A 754 -22.37 4.60 -18.03
CA VAL A 754 -23.54 3.88 -17.50
C VAL A 754 -24.81 4.26 -18.28
N LYS A 755 -25.05 5.55 -18.48
CA LYS A 755 -26.19 6.04 -19.25
C LYS A 755 -26.21 5.48 -20.68
N GLN A 756 -25.05 5.49 -21.35
CA GLN A 756 -24.91 4.90 -22.69
C GLN A 756 -25.21 3.39 -22.69
N ALA A 757 -24.81 2.65 -21.66
CA ALA A 757 -25.08 1.21 -21.57
C ALA A 757 -26.55 0.90 -21.26
N LEU A 758 -27.28 1.84 -20.63
CA LEU A 758 -28.69 1.69 -20.26
C LEU A 758 -29.66 2.13 -21.39
N SER A 759 -29.17 2.91 -22.36
CA SER A 759 -29.94 3.35 -23.54
C SER A 759 -29.93 2.30 -24.65
#